data_2603d3b2a7e7cf87026ce51749605a49
#
_entry.id   2603d3b2a7e7cf87026ce51749605a49
#
_cell.length_a   1.000
_cell.length_b   1.000
_cell.length_c   1.000
_cell.angle_alpha   90.00
_cell.angle_beta   90.00
_cell.angle_gamma   90.00
#
_symmetry.space_group_name_H-M   'P 1'
#
loop_
_entity.id
_entity.type
_entity.pdbx_description
1 polymer ?
#
loop_
_entity_poly.entity_id
_entity_poly.type
_entity_poly.pdbx_seq_one_letter_code
_entity_poly.pdbx_strand_id
1 'polypeptide(L)'
;MKFPKDFLFGVANADHQVEAYDPKTPDVWDLWEQTQQLTPRGRAADFTTRYPEDLDRAAALGCKIFRFSIAWSRVQPSENEWDEAALDHYRKLAETIQAKGMKVMVTLVHFVWPVWLEKKGGLIADEFPDLFAEYGDRVAAHLGDLVDYWISFNEPTQLVYGFIKPWWQNRYYMPPGIPAGKGAAGDAEAIGKLIPNLFLAHARARVRIKAHHPDTKVGVNPLVTGMPPWLQGILDALGCKEWLMSAMYKFNFSAPLASENAKVDLVIGGLKREDYPNLAYSNPYLITGKSVLVKNKSEAQSLANLASKRIALVDLEDDRALAETHLPADVEFIPFPSYEKARKAILADEVDALYGDAVSLMPPQVNNANRFRFLIDGLTRQAHSAAVPQGHRGLLDILNAVISELKCEVFGACEIPDHSEPPTDYIPLSLADYFANSKPEKNLYEGEGLGRIKRRGFLKVGLQLDCLDCPDEAKSTTGQSLELKLAKATAKAIFGDESKIEIVPLETGEKVKALKTTVGKANLLWRFLGTAGLIANSNWWYLGSRGKLPEHLCPKEAQGAHDFIGLDYYWGLPTKKLHKFDRLVEAGEGRFLNAPVWPEGLGHALRRYHRWFPDQELMIVENGCVPLANGYTRSAYLKLHLQEVAKACAEGVPVSAYFCWSLTSNREWGHAFTHQTDFGLYHVAMDTDPDLARVPSEEVAFYKEVIKNAAPD
;
A
#
# COMPACT_ATOMS: atom_id res chain seq x y z
N MET A 1 -10.30 36.14 -0.01
CA MET A 1 -8.86 35.91 0.24
C MET A 1 -8.10 36.85 -0.67
N LYS A 2 -7.02 37.48 -0.18
CA LYS A 2 -6.18 38.37 -1.01
C LYS A 2 -4.85 37.70 -1.25
N PHE A 3 -4.37 37.73 -2.50
CA PHE A 3 -3.09 37.19 -2.93
C PHE A 3 -2.26 38.30 -3.59
N PRO A 4 -0.93 38.13 -3.71
CA PRO A 4 -0.11 39.05 -4.50
C PRO A 4 -0.61 39.18 -5.93
N LYS A 5 -0.37 40.33 -6.57
CA LYS A 5 -0.85 40.61 -7.94
C LYS A 5 -0.39 39.57 -8.97
N ASP A 6 0.84 39.10 -8.83
CA ASP A 6 1.46 38.17 -9.76
C ASP A 6 1.37 36.70 -9.27
N PHE A 7 0.45 36.41 -8.33
CA PHE A 7 0.24 35.06 -7.80
C PHE A 7 -0.31 34.12 -8.87
N LEU A 8 0.32 32.96 -9.02
CA LEU A 8 0.00 31.99 -10.07
C LEU A 8 -0.90 30.88 -9.50
N PHE A 9 -2.15 30.88 -9.90
CA PHE A 9 -3.02 29.71 -9.70
C PHE A 9 -2.84 28.74 -10.85
N GLY A 10 -2.68 27.45 -10.52
CA GLY A 10 -2.48 26.40 -11.50
C GLY A 10 -3.15 25.08 -11.11
N VAL A 11 -3.01 24.15 -12.01
CA VAL A 11 -3.38 22.74 -11.86
C VAL A 11 -2.22 21.86 -12.34
N ALA A 12 -2.18 20.61 -11.90
CA ALA A 12 -1.12 19.69 -12.24
C ALA A 12 -1.67 18.34 -12.71
N ASN A 13 -0.91 17.66 -13.55
CA ASN A 13 -1.06 16.27 -13.95
C ASN A 13 0.31 15.59 -13.96
N ALA A 14 0.34 14.25 -13.87
CA ALA A 14 1.55 13.44 -14.00
C ALA A 14 1.38 12.35 -15.06
N ASP A 15 2.46 12.11 -15.82
CA ASP A 15 2.51 11.20 -16.96
C ASP A 15 1.87 9.83 -16.72
N HIS A 16 2.46 8.99 -15.88
CA HIS A 16 1.95 7.64 -15.59
C HIS A 16 0.49 7.64 -15.10
N GLN A 17 0.10 8.66 -14.35
CA GLN A 17 -1.23 8.71 -13.71
C GLN A 17 -2.35 9.10 -14.68
N VAL A 18 -2.04 9.82 -15.78
CA VAL A 18 -3.06 10.32 -16.72
C VAL A 18 -2.84 9.91 -18.17
N GLU A 19 -1.63 9.46 -18.55
CA GLU A 19 -1.31 9.03 -19.91
C GLU A 19 -1.62 7.54 -20.11
N ALA A 20 -2.05 7.18 -21.31
CA ALA A 20 -2.32 5.80 -21.67
C ALA A 20 -1.03 4.95 -21.69
N TYR A 21 -1.17 3.69 -21.25
CA TYR A 21 -0.10 2.71 -21.36
C TYR A 21 0.30 2.46 -22.80
N ASP A 22 1.62 2.43 -23.06
CA ASP A 22 2.19 2.02 -24.33
C ASP A 22 3.13 0.82 -24.11
N PRO A 23 2.82 -0.36 -24.67
CA PRO A 23 3.66 -1.55 -24.51
C PRO A 23 5.05 -1.44 -25.10
N LYS A 24 5.31 -0.43 -25.97
CA LYS A 24 6.62 -0.20 -26.55
C LYS A 24 7.55 0.56 -25.62
N THR A 25 7.01 1.36 -24.73
CA THR A 25 7.74 2.27 -23.86
C THR A 25 7.30 2.13 -22.38
N PRO A 26 7.27 0.89 -21.83
CA PRO A 26 6.86 0.70 -20.45
C PRO A 26 7.83 1.37 -19.49
N ASP A 27 7.28 1.91 -18.41
CA ASP A 27 8.07 2.45 -17.31
C ASP A 27 8.19 1.46 -16.14
N VAL A 28 8.90 1.85 -15.11
CA VAL A 28 9.13 1.02 -13.93
C VAL A 28 7.84 0.72 -13.16
N TRP A 29 6.83 1.61 -13.20
CA TRP A 29 5.54 1.36 -12.56
C TRP A 29 4.68 0.37 -13.33
N ASP A 30 4.70 0.37 -14.66
CA ASP A 30 4.03 -0.65 -15.46
C ASP A 30 4.56 -2.05 -15.12
N LEU A 31 5.89 -2.19 -14.96
CA LEU A 31 6.51 -3.43 -14.53
C LEU A 31 6.14 -3.77 -13.08
N TRP A 32 6.09 -2.77 -12.20
CA TRP A 32 5.72 -2.95 -10.80
C TRP A 32 4.27 -3.39 -10.65
N GLU A 33 3.34 -2.72 -11.33
CA GLU A 33 1.93 -3.06 -11.36
C GLU A 33 1.72 -4.51 -11.81
N GLN A 34 2.40 -4.92 -12.88
CA GLN A 34 2.35 -6.29 -13.38
C GLN A 34 2.92 -7.29 -12.36
N THR A 35 4.10 -7.03 -11.80
CA THR A 35 4.78 -7.99 -10.89
C THR A 35 4.13 -8.06 -9.51
N GLN A 36 3.51 -6.97 -9.05
CA GLN A 36 2.79 -6.91 -7.77
C GLN A 36 1.28 -7.16 -7.93
N GLN A 37 0.81 -7.42 -9.16
CA GLN A 37 -0.59 -7.67 -9.50
C GLN A 37 -1.50 -6.53 -9.00
N LEU A 38 -1.06 -5.31 -9.26
CA LEU A 38 -1.81 -4.11 -8.94
C LEU A 38 -2.74 -3.75 -10.12
N THR A 39 -3.61 -2.78 -9.91
CA THR A 39 -4.45 -2.25 -10.98
C THR A 39 -3.58 -1.51 -11.99
N PRO A 40 -3.51 -1.97 -13.25
CA PRO A 40 -2.69 -1.31 -14.27
C PRO A 40 -3.29 0.06 -14.65
N ARG A 41 -2.43 1.00 -15.05
CA ARG A 41 -2.93 2.32 -15.49
C ARG A 41 -3.87 2.27 -16.70
N GLY A 42 -3.72 1.30 -17.60
CA GLY A 42 -4.56 1.15 -18.80
C GLY A 42 -4.55 2.40 -19.68
N ARG A 43 -5.74 2.90 -20.05
CA ARG A 43 -5.88 4.17 -20.76
C ARG A 43 -5.71 5.40 -19.86
N ALA A 44 -5.81 5.24 -18.56
CA ALA A 44 -5.89 6.33 -17.60
C ALA A 44 -6.89 7.41 -18.08
N ALA A 45 -6.54 8.69 -18.02
CA ALA A 45 -7.36 9.78 -18.55
C ALA A 45 -7.10 10.07 -20.05
N ASP A 46 -6.22 9.29 -20.70
CA ASP A 46 -5.81 9.47 -22.10
C ASP A 46 -5.29 10.89 -22.40
N PHE A 47 -4.49 11.43 -21.48
CA PHE A 47 -4.00 12.81 -21.55
C PHE A 47 -3.11 13.02 -22.78
N THR A 48 -2.34 12.03 -23.20
CA THR A 48 -1.51 12.09 -24.42
C THR A 48 -2.29 12.54 -25.65
N THR A 49 -3.53 12.09 -25.80
CA THR A 49 -4.40 12.44 -26.94
C THR A 49 -5.28 13.65 -26.62
N ARG A 50 -5.76 13.76 -25.38
CA ARG A 50 -6.84 14.67 -24.99
C ARG A 50 -6.36 15.93 -24.25
N TYR A 51 -5.04 16.15 -24.16
CA TYR A 51 -4.49 17.34 -23.51
C TYR A 51 -5.05 18.68 -24.03
N PRO A 52 -5.39 18.86 -25.34
CA PRO A 52 -5.93 20.14 -25.79
C PRO A 52 -7.25 20.51 -25.09
N GLU A 53 -8.15 19.53 -24.90
CA GLU A 53 -9.42 19.73 -24.20
C GLU A 53 -9.19 20.03 -22.70
N ASP A 54 -8.22 19.32 -22.09
CA ASP A 54 -7.91 19.48 -20.66
C ASP A 54 -7.25 20.85 -20.40
N LEU A 55 -6.41 21.31 -21.33
CA LEU A 55 -5.85 22.66 -21.28
C LEU A 55 -6.91 23.76 -21.50
N ASP A 56 -7.93 23.51 -22.32
CA ASP A 56 -9.09 24.42 -22.42
C ASP A 56 -9.82 24.55 -21.09
N ARG A 57 -9.98 23.46 -20.37
CA ARG A 57 -10.59 23.44 -19.03
C ARG A 57 -9.74 24.21 -18.02
N ALA A 58 -8.41 24.00 -18.01
CA ALA A 58 -7.49 24.75 -17.16
C ALA A 58 -7.55 26.25 -17.43
N ALA A 59 -7.54 26.67 -18.70
CA ALA A 59 -7.70 28.05 -19.10
C ALA A 59 -9.07 28.62 -18.70
N ALA A 60 -10.14 27.84 -18.86
CA ALA A 60 -11.50 28.24 -18.46
C ALA A 60 -11.68 28.38 -16.94
N LEU A 61 -10.86 27.70 -16.13
CA LEU A 61 -10.74 27.93 -14.68
C LEU A 61 -10.08 29.27 -14.36
N GLY A 62 -9.30 29.83 -15.29
CA GLY A 62 -8.51 31.03 -15.09
C GLY A 62 -7.08 30.75 -14.64
N CYS A 63 -6.61 29.52 -14.74
CA CYS A 63 -5.24 29.14 -14.39
C CYS A 63 -4.21 29.97 -15.19
N LYS A 64 -3.10 30.32 -14.52
CA LYS A 64 -1.99 31.09 -15.09
C LYS A 64 -0.72 30.25 -15.26
N ILE A 65 -0.74 29.02 -14.76
CA ILE A 65 0.36 28.08 -14.87
C ILE A 65 -0.21 26.66 -14.94
N PHE A 66 0.41 25.81 -15.74
CA PHE A 66 0.07 24.39 -15.86
C PHE A 66 1.31 23.54 -15.64
N ARG A 67 1.20 22.50 -14.82
CA ARG A 67 2.29 21.56 -14.57
C ARG A 67 1.96 20.19 -15.16
N PHE A 68 2.93 19.62 -15.88
CA PHE A 68 2.89 18.24 -16.36
C PHE A 68 4.26 17.58 -16.20
N SER A 69 4.32 16.26 -16.26
CA SER A 69 5.57 15.53 -16.29
C SER A 69 5.82 14.90 -17.65
N ILE A 70 7.09 14.62 -17.94
CA ILE A 70 7.53 13.98 -19.17
C ILE A 70 7.82 12.51 -18.87
N ALA A 71 7.16 11.59 -19.57
CA ALA A 71 7.45 10.18 -19.49
C ALA A 71 8.83 9.88 -20.07
N TRP A 72 9.84 9.77 -19.21
CA TRP A 72 11.22 9.49 -19.62
C TRP A 72 11.33 8.24 -20.49
N SER A 73 10.57 7.19 -20.18
CA SER A 73 10.51 5.97 -20.97
C SER A 73 10.02 6.17 -22.41
N ARG A 74 9.21 7.20 -22.67
CA ARG A 74 8.74 7.53 -24.02
C ARG A 74 9.80 8.28 -24.82
N VAL A 75 10.44 9.27 -24.21
CA VAL A 75 11.44 10.10 -24.92
C VAL A 75 12.77 9.40 -25.05
N GLN A 76 13.07 8.42 -24.20
CA GLN A 76 14.26 7.58 -24.27
C GLN A 76 13.89 6.10 -24.00
N PRO A 77 13.34 5.39 -25.01
CA PRO A 77 12.86 4.01 -24.86
C PRO A 77 13.98 2.99 -24.60
N SER A 78 15.20 3.30 -25.01
CA SER A 78 16.41 2.55 -24.67
C SER A 78 17.58 3.49 -24.38
N GLU A 79 18.64 2.98 -23.75
CA GLU A 79 19.78 3.80 -23.29
C GLU A 79 20.37 4.73 -24.36
N ASN A 80 20.44 4.26 -25.62
CA ASN A 80 21.07 4.96 -26.72
C ASN A 80 20.09 5.46 -27.79
N GLU A 81 18.79 5.43 -27.50
CA GLU A 81 17.75 5.78 -28.45
C GLU A 81 16.86 6.88 -27.89
N TRP A 82 16.72 7.95 -28.67
CA TRP A 82 15.83 9.07 -28.37
C TRP A 82 14.68 9.08 -29.37
N ASP A 83 13.47 9.21 -28.86
CA ASP A 83 12.26 9.35 -29.68
C ASP A 83 11.96 10.85 -29.89
N GLU A 84 12.37 11.36 -31.06
CA GLU A 84 12.13 12.76 -31.43
C GLU A 84 10.62 13.07 -31.53
N ALA A 85 9.79 12.11 -31.94
CA ALA A 85 8.36 12.34 -32.05
C ALA A 85 7.73 12.48 -30.65
N ALA A 86 8.22 11.74 -29.66
CA ALA A 86 7.81 11.91 -28.29
C ALA A 86 8.26 13.27 -27.70
N LEU A 87 9.46 13.71 -28.01
CA LEU A 87 9.94 15.05 -27.63
C LEU A 87 9.08 16.14 -28.28
N ASP A 88 8.80 16.03 -29.58
CA ASP A 88 7.91 16.94 -30.32
C ASP A 88 6.50 16.98 -29.76
N HIS A 89 5.99 15.85 -29.27
CA HIS A 89 4.70 15.79 -28.61
C HIS A 89 4.68 16.67 -27.34
N TYR A 90 5.68 16.55 -26.45
CA TYR A 90 5.76 17.37 -25.24
C TYR A 90 6.05 18.84 -25.57
N ARG A 91 6.80 19.13 -26.65
CA ARG A 91 6.94 20.50 -27.14
C ARG A 91 5.60 21.10 -27.55
N LYS A 92 4.79 20.39 -28.35
CA LYS A 92 3.43 20.83 -28.73
C LYS A 92 2.50 21.03 -27.53
N LEU A 93 2.62 20.18 -26.52
CA LEU A 93 1.91 20.36 -25.26
C LEU A 93 2.29 21.70 -24.61
N ALA A 94 3.59 22.00 -24.48
CA ALA A 94 4.09 23.26 -23.91
C ALA A 94 3.64 24.47 -24.75
N GLU A 95 3.73 24.40 -26.07
CA GLU A 95 3.23 25.44 -26.98
C GLU A 95 1.73 25.69 -26.81
N THR A 96 0.94 24.62 -26.61
CA THR A 96 -0.50 24.73 -26.39
C THR A 96 -0.81 25.39 -25.05
N ILE A 97 -0.03 25.10 -23.98
CA ILE A 97 -0.16 25.77 -22.68
C ILE A 97 0.10 27.28 -22.84
N GLN A 98 1.23 27.66 -23.49
CA GLN A 98 1.57 29.07 -23.71
C GLN A 98 0.53 29.78 -24.58
N ALA A 99 0.03 29.14 -25.65
CA ALA A 99 -1.01 29.70 -26.51
C ALA A 99 -2.31 30.02 -25.77
N LYS A 100 -2.56 29.34 -24.62
CA LYS A 100 -3.69 29.62 -23.73
C LYS A 100 -3.38 30.66 -22.63
N GLY A 101 -2.20 31.30 -22.70
CA GLY A 101 -1.77 32.35 -21.76
C GLY A 101 -1.34 31.81 -20.39
N MET A 102 -0.94 30.56 -20.31
CA MET A 102 -0.43 29.93 -19.09
C MET A 102 1.10 29.77 -19.18
N LYS A 103 1.76 29.90 -18.05
CA LYS A 103 3.16 29.51 -17.87
C LYS A 103 3.28 27.99 -17.85
N VAL A 104 4.47 27.49 -18.20
CA VAL A 104 4.78 26.07 -18.30
C VAL A 104 5.66 25.65 -17.14
N MET A 105 5.23 24.64 -16.39
CA MET A 105 6.05 23.93 -15.41
C MET A 105 6.18 22.46 -15.83
N VAL A 106 7.42 21.99 -15.96
CA VAL A 106 7.74 20.63 -16.37
C VAL A 106 8.37 19.86 -15.21
N THR A 107 7.88 18.65 -14.95
CA THR A 107 8.51 17.68 -14.05
C THR A 107 9.24 16.62 -14.87
N LEU A 108 10.53 16.42 -14.60
CA LEU A 108 11.36 15.44 -15.32
C LEU A 108 11.11 14.01 -14.84
N VAL A 109 11.03 13.78 -13.54
CA VAL A 109 10.70 12.47 -12.95
C VAL A 109 9.60 12.62 -11.92
N HIS A 110 8.43 12.01 -12.22
CA HIS A 110 7.31 11.92 -11.31
C HIS A 110 7.11 10.45 -10.88
N PHE A 111 8.05 9.92 -10.10
CA PHE A 111 8.15 8.53 -9.62
C PHE A 111 8.37 7.47 -10.71
N VAL A 112 8.52 7.86 -11.96
CA VAL A 112 8.68 6.95 -13.08
C VAL A 112 9.99 7.16 -13.81
N TRP A 113 10.61 6.05 -14.26
CA TRP A 113 11.83 6.04 -15.08
C TRP A 113 11.80 4.81 -16.00
N PRO A 114 12.65 4.80 -17.05
CA PRO A 114 12.67 3.71 -18.01
C PRO A 114 13.08 2.37 -17.40
N VAL A 115 12.50 1.28 -17.90
CA VAL A 115 12.87 -0.08 -17.49
C VAL A 115 14.34 -0.41 -17.80
N TRP A 116 14.92 0.15 -18.87
CA TRP A 116 16.34 -0.05 -19.17
C TRP A 116 17.25 0.53 -18.08
N LEU A 117 16.89 1.68 -17.52
CA LEU A 117 17.62 2.30 -16.42
C LEU A 117 17.51 1.42 -15.14
N GLU A 118 16.33 0.86 -14.88
CA GLU A 118 16.15 -0.05 -13.74
C GLU A 118 17.04 -1.30 -13.88
N LYS A 119 17.16 -1.87 -15.07
CA LYS A 119 18.07 -3.00 -15.34
C LYS A 119 19.54 -2.68 -15.08
N LYS A 120 19.95 -1.43 -15.13
CA LYS A 120 21.31 -0.94 -14.79
C LYS A 120 21.51 -0.64 -13.30
N GLY A 121 20.48 -0.79 -12.48
CA GLY A 121 20.49 -0.47 -11.06
C GLY A 121 19.63 0.73 -10.69
N GLY A 122 18.95 1.34 -11.64
CA GLY A 122 17.98 2.41 -11.40
C GLY A 122 18.60 3.65 -10.74
N LEU A 123 17.87 4.21 -9.80
CA LEU A 123 18.27 5.44 -9.09
C LEU A 123 19.52 5.28 -8.19
N ILE A 124 19.93 4.04 -7.88
CA ILE A 124 21.11 3.75 -7.06
C ILE A 124 22.35 3.34 -7.88
N ALA A 125 22.24 3.36 -9.21
CA ALA A 125 23.39 3.16 -10.08
C ALA A 125 24.38 4.34 -9.95
N ASP A 126 25.66 4.06 -10.00
CA ASP A 126 26.69 5.10 -9.86
C ASP A 126 26.63 6.10 -11.04
N GLU A 127 26.17 5.65 -12.22
CA GLU A 127 25.99 6.47 -13.43
C GLU A 127 24.69 7.28 -13.45
N PHE A 128 23.74 6.99 -12.54
CA PHE A 128 22.43 7.63 -12.57
C PHE A 128 22.46 9.16 -12.60
N PRO A 129 23.30 9.86 -11.79
CA PRO A 129 23.35 11.32 -11.84
C PRO A 129 23.71 11.89 -13.22
N ASP A 130 24.59 11.23 -13.96
CA ASP A 130 25.00 11.68 -15.30
C ASP A 130 23.95 11.33 -16.35
N LEU A 131 23.35 10.14 -16.30
CA LEU A 131 22.23 9.74 -17.17
C LEU A 131 21.02 10.65 -17.01
N PHE A 132 20.69 11.01 -15.77
CA PHE A 132 19.61 11.96 -15.50
C PHE A 132 19.95 13.37 -16.01
N ALA A 133 21.18 13.81 -15.82
CA ALA A 133 21.62 15.12 -16.33
C ALA A 133 21.60 15.17 -17.85
N GLU A 134 21.94 14.07 -18.54
CA GLU A 134 21.83 13.96 -20.00
C GLU A 134 20.36 14.01 -20.47
N TYR A 135 19.48 13.30 -19.77
CA TYR A 135 18.04 13.36 -20.02
C TYR A 135 17.50 14.79 -19.87
N GLY A 136 17.83 15.47 -18.76
CA GLY A 136 17.44 16.87 -18.55
C GLY A 136 18.00 17.82 -19.60
N ASP A 137 19.25 17.62 -20.03
CA ASP A 137 19.91 18.36 -21.10
C ASP A 137 19.16 18.22 -22.43
N ARG A 138 18.87 16.98 -22.84
CA ARG A 138 18.18 16.67 -24.10
C ARG A 138 16.77 17.26 -24.13
N VAL A 139 16.01 17.12 -23.05
CA VAL A 139 14.69 17.71 -22.95
C VAL A 139 14.74 19.23 -22.97
N ALA A 140 15.68 19.86 -22.25
CA ALA A 140 15.83 21.30 -22.23
C ALA A 140 16.28 21.87 -23.59
N ALA A 141 17.15 21.17 -24.30
CA ALA A 141 17.54 21.55 -25.66
C ALA A 141 16.36 21.54 -26.64
N HIS A 142 15.39 20.65 -26.43
CA HIS A 142 14.25 20.47 -27.36
C HIS A 142 13.06 21.40 -27.07
N LEU A 143 12.70 21.63 -25.79
CA LEU A 143 11.52 22.41 -25.41
C LEU A 143 11.75 23.45 -24.30
N GLY A 144 12.97 23.63 -23.86
CA GLY A 144 13.27 24.49 -22.71
C GLY A 144 12.97 25.97 -22.93
N ASP A 145 12.99 26.46 -24.19
CA ASP A 145 12.57 27.81 -24.58
C ASP A 145 11.12 28.14 -24.23
N LEU A 146 10.31 27.12 -23.98
CA LEU A 146 8.89 27.25 -23.61
C LEU A 146 8.65 27.07 -22.08
N VAL A 147 9.66 26.65 -21.30
CA VAL A 147 9.49 26.24 -19.91
C VAL A 147 9.95 27.32 -18.94
N ASP A 148 9.01 27.80 -18.10
CA ASP A 148 9.32 28.78 -17.06
C ASP A 148 9.93 28.12 -15.81
N TYR A 149 9.45 26.92 -15.44
CA TYR A 149 9.84 26.21 -14.22
C TYR A 149 10.08 24.73 -14.48
N TRP A 150 11.13 24.20 -13.87
CA TRP A 150 11.46 22.78 -13.90
C TRP A 150 11.41 22.18 -12.51
N ILE A 151 10.80 21.02 -12.39
CA ILE A 151 10.92 20.12 -11.25
C ILE A 151 11.78 18.93 -11.69
N SER A 152 12.93 18.75 -11.10
CA SER A 152 13.78 17.58 -11.41
C SER A 152 13.14 16.28 -10.93
N PHE A 153 12.75 16.25 -9.66
CA PHE A 153 12.09 15.11 -9.04
C PHE A 153 10.84 15.57 -8.30
N ASN A 154 9.71 14.91 -8.60
CA ASN A 154 8.54 14.99 -7.74
C ASN A 154 8.85 14.28 -6.43
N GLU A 155 8.54 14.92 -5.31
CA GLU A 155 8.66 14.36 -3.97
C GLU A 155 9.91 13.47 -3.76
N PRO A 156 11.14 13.99 -3.97
CA PRO A 156 12.35 13.14 -3.94
C PRO A 156 12.52 12.38 -2.62
N THR A 157 11.94 12.90 -1.54
CA THR A 157 11.95 12.26 -0.23
C THR A 157 11.10 11.00 -0.17
N GLN A 158 10.11 10.84 -1.06
CA GLN A 158 9.28 9.64 -1.14
C GLN A 158 9.97 8.50 -1.91
N LEU A 159 10.95 8.79 -2.78
CA LEU A 159 11.68 7.77 -3.53
C LEU A 159 12.40 6.75 -2.64
N VAL A 160 12.72 7.11 -1.40
CA VAL A 160 13.28 6.17 -0.42
C VAL A 160 12.34 4.98 -0.11
N TYR A 161 11.02 5.15 -0.30
CA TYR A 161 10.06 4.08 -0.06
C TYR A 161 10.11 2.95 -1.09
N GLY A 162 10.76 3.16 -2.24
CA GLY A 162 11.12 2.09 -3.16
C GLY A 162 12.19 1.13 -2.60
N PHE A 163 12.93 1.55 -1.57
CA PHE A 163 14.03 0.81 -0.94
C PHE A 163 13.74 0.41 0.50
N ILE A 164 12.56 0.76 1.02
CA ILE A 164 12.13 0.44 2.37
C ILE A 164 10.90 -0.45 2.32
N LYS A 165 11.01 -1.64 2.92
CA LYS A 165 9.87 -2.54 3.10
C LYS A 165 9.26 -2.29 4.48
N PRO A 166 8.03 -1.76 4.55
CA PRO A 166 7.36 -1.57 5.83
C PRO A 166 7.16 -2.91 6.53
N TRP A 167 7.42 -2.96 7.84
CA TRP A 167 7.25 -4.19 8.64
C TRP A 167 5.80 -4.67 8.73
N TRP A 168 4.82 -3.78 8.46
CA TRP A 168 3.39 -4.10 8.47
C TRP A 168 2.82 -4.50 7.11
N GLN A 169 3.67 -4.47 6.04
CA GLN A 169 3.28 -4.86 4.69
C GLN A 169 4.21 -5.94 4.14
N ASN A 170 3.67 -6.78 3.27
CA ASN A 170 4.46 -7.80 2.59
C ASN A 170 5.20 -7.29 1.35
N ARG A 171 5.02 -6.02 0.97
CA ARG A 171 5.61 -5.40 -0.22
C ARG A 171 6.19 -4.03 0.09
N TYR A 172 7.06 -3.55 -0.79
CA TYR A 172 7.46 -2.15 -0.85
C TYR A 172 6.26 -1.29 -1.28
N TYR A 173 6.30 0.01 -0.97
CA TYR A 173 5.23 0.92 -1.37
C TYR A 173 5.25 1.22 -2.86
N MET A 174 6.44 1.23 -3.46
CA MET A 174 6.68 1.68 -4.82
C MET A 174 7.93 0.98 -5.40
N PRO A 175 8.11 1.03 -6.74
CA PRO A 175 9.33 0.55 -7.36
C PRO A 175 10.59 1.28 -6.82
N PRO A 176 11.78 0.66 -6.95
CA PRO A 176 11.97 -0.63 -7.61
C PRO A 176 11.69 -1.82 -6.72
N GLY A 177 11.60 -1.61 -5.38
CA GLY A 177 11.71 -2.69 -4.42
C GLY A 177 13.09 -3.35 -4.45
N ILE A 178 13.53 -3.91 -3.33
CA ILE A 178 14.78 -4.67 -3.32
C ILE A 178 14.47 -6.12 -3.64
N PRO A 179 15.16 -6.77 -4.60
CA PRO A 179 14.94 -8.16 -4.94
C PRO A 179 14.98 -9.08 -3.70
N ALA A 180 14.11 -10.08 -3.67
CA ALA A 180 14.04 -11.05 -2.59
C ALA A 180 15.43 -11.62 -2.30
N GLY A 181 15.86 -11.62 -1.02
CA GLY A 181 17.16 -12.12 -0.57
C GLY A 181 18.22 -11.06 -0.27
N LYS A 182 18.00 -9.79 -0.64
CA LYS A 182 18.81 -8.67 -0.13
C LYS A 182 18.07 -8.06 1.05
N GLY A 183 18.45 -8.39 2.26
CA GLY A 183 17.77 -8.05 3.48
C GLY A 183 17.83 -6.58 3.89
N ALA A 184 17.33 -6.25 5.09
CA ALA A 184 17.26 -4.89 5.64
C ALA A 184 18.62 -4.14 5.62
N ALA A 185 19.74 -4.86 5.62
CA ALA A 185 21.07 -4.28 5.38
C ALA A 185 21.22 -3.76 3.93
N GLY A 186 20.55 -4.40 2.95
CA GLY A 186 20.51 -3.92 1.58
C GLY A 186 19.72 -2.62 1.42
N ASP A 187 18.65 -2.44 2.19
CA ASP A 187 17.85 -1.22 2.18
C ASP A 187 18.68 0.00 2.63
N ALA A 188 19.44 -0.12 3.71
CA ALA A 188 20.27 0.95 4.22
C ALA A 188 21.40 1.34 3.25
N GLU A 189 22.04 0.36 2.61
CA GLU A 189 23.06 0.60 1.59
C GLU A 189 22.44 1.28 0.35
N ALA A 190 21.31 0.79 -0.13
CA ALA A 190 20.60 1.37 -1.26
C ALA A 190 20.18 2.82 -1.00
N ILE A 191 19.66 3.13 0.18
CA ILE A 191 19.30 4.49 0.57
C ILE A 191 20.55 5.37 0.68
N GLY A 192 21.65 4.83 1.20
CA GLY A 192 22.94 5.52 1.27
C GLY A 192 23.49 5.90 -0.10
N LYS A 193 23.15 5.19 -1.18
CA LYS A 193 23.45 5.53 -2.57
C LYS A 193 22.39 6.44 -3.20
N LEU A 194 21.11 6.19 -2.90
CA LEU A 194 20.00 6.94 -3.46
C LEU A 194 20.08 8.45 -3.14
N ILE A 195 20.26 8.77 -1.85
CA ILE A 195 20.24 10.18 -1.40
C ILE A 195 21.27 11.04 -2.12
N PRO A 196 22.60 10.70 -2.12
CA PRO A 196 23.57 11.49 -2.85
C PRO A 196 23.33 11.49 -4.34
N ASN A 197 22.88 10.39 -4.94
CA ASN A 197 22.57 10.33 -6.36
C ASN A 197 21.45 11.30 -6.75
N LEU A 198 20.39 11.41 -5.97
CA LEU A 198 19.30 12.37 -6.24
C LEU A 198 19.80 13.81 -6.14
N PHE A 199 20.63 14.15 -5.16
CA PHE A 199 21.22 15.47 -5.04
C PHE A 199 22.14 15.82 -6.22
N LEU A 200 23.04 14.90 -6.60
CA LEU A 200 23.95 15.08 -7.74
C LEU A 200 23.18 15.18 -9.06
N ALA A 201 22.22 14.29 -9.29
CA ALA A 201 21.38 14.29 -10.47
C ALA A 201 20.65 15.64 -10.65
N HIS A 202 20.02 16.12 -9.58
CA HIS A 202 19.37 17.43 -9.56
C HIS A 202 20.35 18.57 -9.88
N ALA A 203 21.49 18.63 -9.20
CA ALA A 203 22.46 19.69 -9.36
C ALA A 203 23.05 19.71 -10.80
N ARG A 204 23.42 18.54 -11.32
CA ARG A 204 23.98 18.40 -12.67
C ARG A 204 22.95 18.72 -13.75
N ALA A 205 21.71 18.22 -13.60
CA ALA A 205 20.62 18.57 -14.54
C ALA A 205 20.32 20.07 -14.52
N ARG A 206 20.26 20.71 -13.33
CA ARG A 206 20.06 22.14 -13.21
C ARG A 206 21.14 22.92 -13.98
N VAL A 207 22.41 22.56 -13.87
CA VAL A 207 23.50 23.22 -14.58
C VAL A 207 23.29 23.11 -16.10
N ARG A 208 22.96 21.94 -16.62
CA ARG A 208 22.74 21.71 -18.05
C ARG A 208 21.49 22.42 -18.57
N ILE A 209 20.36 22.35 -17.87
CA ILE A 209 19.13 23.06 -18.24
C ILE A 209 19.38 24.57 -18.32
N LYS A 210 20.06 25.15 -17.33
CA LYS A 210 20.36 26.57 -17.29
C LYS A 210 21.44 27.00 -18.32
N ALA A 211 22.21 26.06 -18.83
CA ALA A 211 23.15 26.36 -19.94
C ALA A 211 22.39 26.65 -21.24
N HIS A 212 21.25 26.02 -21.48
CA HIS A 212 20.36 26.33 -22.61
C HIS A 212 19.49 27.56 -22.32
N HIS A 213 18.92 27.65 -21.14
CA HIS A 213 17.94 28.68 -20.78
C HIS A 213 18.24 29.27 -19.39
N PRO A 214 19.13 30.29 -19.31
CA PRO A 214 19.61 30.84 -18.04
C PRO A 214 18.52 31.39 -17.10
N ASP A 215 17.45 31.93 -17.68
CA ASP A 215 16.36 32.59 -16.93
C ASP A 215 15.32 31.61 -16.37
N THR A 216 15.30 30.38 -16.87
CA THR A 216 14.38 29.35 -16.35
C THR A 216 14.72 28.97 -14.90
N LYS A 217 13.73 28.57 -14.14
CA LYS A 217 13.90 28.22 -12.72
C LYS A 217 13.81 26.71 -12.52
N VAL A 218 14.73 26.15 -11.74
CA VAL A 218 14.83 24.72 -11.46
C VAL A 218 14.72 24.47 -9.96
N GLY A 219 13.85 23.56 -9.56
CA GLY A 219 13.61 23.19 -8.16
C GLY A 219 13.12 21.74 -7.99
N VAL A 220 12.60 21.48 -6.83
CA VAL A 220 11.94 20.22 -6.43
C VAL A 220 10.74 20.52 -5.53
N ASN A 221 9.90 19.53 -5.28
CA ASN A 221 8.71 19.66 -4.45
C ASN A 221 8.58 18.49 -3.44
N PRO A 222 9.36 18.45 -2.35
CA PRO A 222 9.20 17.41 -1.32
C PRO A 222 7.78 17.41 -0.73
N LEU A 223 7.24 16.23 -0.45
CA LEU A 223 6.03 16.08 0.35
C LEU A 223 6.30 16.55 1.77
N VAL A 224 5.49 17.46 2.27
CA VAL A 224 5.59 18.00 3.62
C VAL A 224 4.42 17.54 4.45
N THR A 225 4.69 16.77 5.49
CA THR A 225 3.69 16.43 6.50
C THR A 225 3.62 17.51 7.56
N GLY A 226 2.43 18.10 7.76
CA GLY A 226 2.23 19.13 8.77
C GLY A 226 2.41 18.60 10.20
N MET A 227 3.33 19.20 10.97
CA MET A 227 3.56 18.90 12.38
C MET A 227 3.54 20.16 13.24
N PRO A 228 3.18 20.04 14.54
CA PRO A 228 3.29 21.17 15.46
C PRO A 228 4.72 21.74 15.43
N PRO A 229 4.89 23.09 15.41
CA PRO A 229 6.21 23.72 15.24
C PRO A 229 7.27 23.24 16.25
N TRP A 230 6.90 22.97 17.50
CA TRP A 230 7.80 22.47 18.53
C TRP A 230 8.31 21.06 18.21
N LEU A 231 7.42 20.17 17.75
CA LEU A 231 7.79 18.81 17.36
C LEU A 231 8.63 18.83 16.08
N GLN A 232 8.23 19.65 15.11
CA GLN A 232 8.97 19.83 13.86
C GLN A 232 10.41 20.30 14.13
N GLY A 233 10.62 21.24 15.07
CA GLY A 233 11.96 21.70 15.45
C GLY A 233 12.83 20.59 16.04
N ILE A 234 12.24 19.70 16.85
CA ILE A 234 12.95 18.52 17.38
C ILE A 234 13.31 17.57 16.23
N LEU A 235 12.35 17.28 15.32
CA LEU A 235 12.59 16.38 14.20
C LEU A 235 13.64 16.93 13.22
N ASP A 236 13.65 18.22 12.97
CA ASP A 236 14.66 18.87 12.14
C ASP A 236 16.07 18.77 12.77
N ALA A 237 16.17 18.97 14.08
CA ALA A 237 17.42 18.82 14.80
C ALA A 237 17.93 17.37 14.82
N LEU A 238 17.03 16.40 14.95
CA LEU A 238 17.34 14.98 14.96
C LEU A 238 17.62 14.45 13.55
N GLY A 239 16.87 14.89 12.54
CA GLY A 239 17.03 14.48 11.14
C GLY A 239 18.37 14.84 10.53
N CYS A 240 19.12 15.77 11.15
CA CYS A 240 20.50 16.11 10.74
C CYS A 240 21.56 15.13 11.27
N LYS A 241 21.22 14.16 12.09
CA LYS A 241 22.16 13.20 12.68
C LYS A 241 22.16 11.89 11.90
N GLU A 242 23.27 11.62 11.23
CA GLU A 242 23.44 10.42 10.41
C GLU A 242 23.11 9.12 11.15
N TRP A 243 23.61 8.96 12.38
CA TRP A 243 23.34 7.78 13.19
C TRP A 243 21.84 7.63 13.50
N LEU A 244 21.11 8.75 13.62
CA LEU A 244 19.69 8.73 13.86
C LEU A 244 18.91 8.43 12.58
N MET A 245 19.32 8.97 11.42
CA MET A 245 18.75 8.58 10.12
C MET A 245 18.93 7.08 9.89
N SER A 246 20.15 6.57 10.06
CA SER A 246 20.42 5.13 9.95
C SER A 246 19.63 4.31 10.97
N ALA A 247 19.55 4.74 12.22
CA ALA A 247 18.76 4.08 13.24
C ALA A 247 17.26 4.14 12.94
N MET A 248 16.76 5.28 12.46
CA MET A 248 15.35 5.46 12.11
C MET A 248 14.96 4.57 10.92
N TYR A 249 15.76 4.49 9.87
CA TYR A 249 15.56 3.54 8.79
C TYR A 249 15.61 2.09 9.28
N LYS A 250 16.59 1.75 10.10
CA LYS A 250 16.77 0.43 10.67
C LYS A 250 15.65 0.04 11.64
N PHE A 251 15.21 0.97 12.50
CA PHE A 251 14.18 0.73 13.52
C PHE A 251 12.75 0.88 13.01
N ASN A 252 12.50 1.74 12.03
CA ASN A 252 11.16 1.91 11.49
C ASN A 252 10.67 0.72 10.67
N PHE A 253 11.59 0.02 10.02
CA PHE A 253 11.24 -0.94 9.00
C PHE A 253 11.76 -2.35 9.28
N SER A 254 12.71 -2.51 10.19
CA SER A 254 13.25 -3.81 10.59
C SER A 254 13.05 -4.16 12.06
N ALA A 255 12.54 -3.23 12.88
CA ALA A 255 12.26 -3.56 14.28
C ALA A 255 11.03 -4.48 14.32
N PRO A 256 11.20 -5.68 14.81
CA PRO A 256 10.11 -6.53 15.16
C PRO A 256 9.48 -5.94 16.42
N LEU A 257 8.39 -5.32 16.27
CA LEU A 257 7.53 -5.05 17.40
C LEU A 257 7.04 -6.38 17.91
N ALA A 258 7.86 -6.86 18.82
CA ALA A 258 7.69 -7.99 19.63
C ALA A 258 6.28 -8.54 19.62
N SER A 259 6.09 -9.59 18.89
CA SER A 259 5.13 -10.61 19.21
C SER A 259 5.52 -11.31 20.53
N GLU A 260 6.25 -10.64 21.42
CA GLU A 260 6.72 -11.23 22.69
C GLU A 260 5.60 -11.76 23.57
N ASN A 261 4.34 -11.37 23.30
CA ASN A 261 3.19 -11.74 24.07
C ASN A 261 2.10 -12.50 23.26
N ALA A 262 2.35 -12.89 22.02
CA ALA A 262 1.42 -13.79 21.35
C ALA A 262 1.42 -15.15 22.05
N LYS A 263 0.24 -15.66 22.39
CA LYS A 263 0.10 -16.99 23.01
C LYS A 263 0.61 -18.09 22.07
N VAL A 264 0.48 -17.87 20.75
CA VAL A 264 0.85 -18.82 19.71
C VAL A 264 1.52 -18.13 18.53
N ASP A 265 2.32 -18.85 17.74
CA ASP A 265 2.97 -18.38 16.53
C ASP A 265 2.07 -18.54 15.29
N LEU A 266 1.21 -19.55 15.32
CA LEU A 266 0.37 -20.00 14.23
C LEU A 266 -0.95 -20.48 14.79
N VAL A 267 -2.06 -20.16 14.12
CA VAL A 267 -3.38 -20.77 14.38
C VAL A 267 -3.81 -21.53 13.13
N ILE A 268 -4.21 -22.79 13.32
CA ILE A 268 -4.81 -23.62 12.29
C ILE A 268 -6.21 -23.99 12.74
N GLY A 269 -7.20 -23.81 11.88
CA GLY A 269 -8.60 -24.20 12.12
C GLY A 269 -9.59 -23.06 11.93
N GLY A 270 -10.44 -23.18 10.94
CA GLY A 270 -11.69 -22.42 10.76
C GLY A 270 -11.61 -20.89 10.67
N LEU A 271 -10.46 -20.31 10.33
CA LEU A 271 -10.34 -18.87 10.11
C LEU A 271 -10.65 -18.52 8.66
N LYS A 272 -11.52 -17.54 8.47
CA LYS A 272 -11.84 -16.97 7.16
C LYS A 272 -10.93 -15.77 6.90
N ARG A 273 -10.38 -15.69 5.70
CA ARG A 273 -9.44 -14.63 5.29
C ARG A 273 -10.07 -13.22 5.38
N GLU A 274 -11.38 -13.14 5.22
CA GLU A 274 -12.14 -11.89 5.16
C GLU A 274 -12.43 -11.29 6.53
N ASP A 275 -12.46 -12.10 7.59
CA ASP A 275 -12.90 -11.66 8.90
C ASP A 275 -11.87 -10.79 9.65
N TYR A 276 -10.56 -10.94 9.34
CA TYR A 276 -9.51 -10.31 10.13
C TYR A 276 -8.35 -9.79 9.24
N PRO A 277 -8.47 -8.58 8.68
CA PRO A 277 -7.49 -8.02 7.72
C PRO A 277 -6.10 -7.76 8.32
N ASN A 278 -5.96 -7.81 9.65
CA ASN A 278 -4.69 -7.59 10.35
C ASN A 278 -3.88 -8.89 10.61
N LEU A 279 -4.29 -10.01 10.04
CA LEU A 279 -3.55 -11.27 10.08
C LEU A 279 -3.03 -11.61 8.68
N ALA A 280 -1.93 -12.36 8.62
CA ALA A 280 -1.46 -12.95 7.40
C ALA A 280 -1.96 -14.40 7.29
N TYR A 281 -2.49 -14.77 6.13
CA TYR A 281 -3.14 -16.05 5.91
C TYR A 281 -2.35 -16.91 4.93
N SER A 282 -2.28 -18.22 5.22
CA SER A 282 -1.74 -19.21 4.30
C SER A 282 -2.64 -19.38 3.06
N ASN A 283 -2.12 -20.07 2.06
CA ASN A 283 -2.96 -20.70 1.05
C ASN A 283 -4.02 -21.60 1.73
N PRO A 284 -5.20 -21.73 1.15
CA PRO A 284 -6.20 -22.63 1.70
C PRO A 284 -5.65 -24.08 1.80
N TYR A 285 -5.68 -24.64 2.99
CA TYR A 285 -5.32 -26.04 3.22
C TYR A 285 -6.54 -26.97 3.12
N LEU A 286 -7.74 -26.41 3.20
CA LEU A 286 -9.00 -27.13 3.13
C LEU A 286 -10.07 -26.24 2.51
N ILE A 287 -10.86 -26.82 1.59
CA ILE A 287 -12.08 -26.21 1.07
C ILE A 287 -13.24 -27.08 1.55
N THR A 288 -14.19 -26.48 2.25
CA THR A 288 -15.37 -27.14 2.76
C THR A 288 -16.61 -26.27 2.49
N GLY A 289 -17.76 -26.70 2.97
CA GLY A 289 -19.01 -25.93 2.83
C GLY A 289 -19.99 -26.24 3.94
N LYS A 290 -21.01 -25.40 4.08
CA LYS A 290 -22.12 -25.69 4.94
C LYS A 290 -22.87 -26.89 4.40
N SER A 291 -23.26 -27.76 5.30
CA SER A 291 -23.87 -29.06 5.01
C SER A 291 -24.91 -29.38 6.07
N VAL A 292 -25.74 -30.36 5.79
CA VAL A 292 -26.75 -30.85 6.73
C VAL A 292 -26.52 -32.32 7.00
N LEU A 293 -26.32 -32.67 8.27
CA LEU A 293 -26.14 -34.03 8.73
C LEU A 293 -27.45 -34.55 9.36
N VAL A 294 -27.84 -35.78 9.02
CA VAL A 294 -28.98 -36.50 9.59
C VAL A 294 -28.60 -37.90 10.00
N LYS A 295 -29.43 -38.58 10.81
CA LYS A 295 -29.28 -40.03 11.04
C LYS A 295 -29.30 -40.76 9.69
N ASN A 296 -28.53 -41.83 9.59
CA ASN A 296 -28.52 -42.65 8.35
C ASN A 296 -29.88 -43.25 8.03
N LYS A 297 -30.70 -43.56 9.08
CA LYS A 297 -32.08 -44.06 8.96
C LYS A 297 -33.15 -42.96 8.85
N SER A 298 -32.78 -41.68 8.73
CA SER A 298 -33.72 -40.57 8.55
C SER A 298 -34.46 -40.71 7.21
N GLU A 299 -35.77 -40.48 7.23
CA GLU A 299 -36.61 -40.47 6.02
C GLU A 299 -36.40 -39.21 5.16
N ALA A 300 -35.74 -38.17 5.69
CA ALA A 300 -35.47 -36.95 4.95
C ALA A 300 -34.55 -37.22 3.78
N GLN A 301 -34.98 -36.86 2.57
CA GLN A 301 -34.22 -37.01 1.32
C GLN A 301 -33.80 -35.65 0.70
N SER A 302 -34.38 -34.56 1.21
CA SER A 302 -34.10 -33.19 0.72
C SER A 302 -34.28 -32.19 1.88
N LEU A 303 -33.81 -30.96 1.68
CA LEU A 303 -33.96 -29.85 2.64
C LEU A 303 -35.46 -29.57 2.92
N ALA A 304 -36.33 -29.72 1.95
CA ALA A 304 -37.76 -29.51 2.13
C ALA A 304 -38.40 -30.49 3.16
N ASN A 305 -37.81 -31.67 3.34
CA ASN A 305 -38.28 -32.64 4.33
C ASN A 305 -37.89 -32.25 5.78
N LEU A 306 -37.16 -31.14 5.95
CA LEU A 306 -36.81 -30.58 7.25
C LEU A 306 -37.83 -29.54 7.74
N ALA A 307 -38.88 -29.25 6.98
CA ALA A 307 -39.99 -28.41 7.43
C ALA A 307 -40.53 -28.87 8.79
N SER A 308 -40.70 -27.91 9.72
CA SER A 308 -41.14 -28.15 11.10
C SER A 308 -40.26 -29.12 11.91
N LYS A 309 -38.96 -29.26 11.53
CA LYS A 309 -37.97 -30.09 12.20
C LYS A 309 -37.07 -29.28 13.13
N ARG A 310 -36.46 -29.94 14.10
CA ARG A 310 -35.51 -29.37 15.06
C ARG A 310 -34.10 -29.50 14.46
N ILE A 311 -33.44 -28.36 14.25
CA ILE A 311 -32.11 -28.29 13.64
C ILE A 311 -31.12 -27.81 14.67
N ALA A 312 -30.10 -28.62 14.97
CA ALA A 312 -29.02 -28.25 15.87
C ALA A 312 -28.07 -27.23 15.17
N LEU A 313 -27.70 -26.19 15.91
CA LEU A 313 -26.64 -25.24 15.53
C LEU A 313 -25.58 -25.19 16.63
N VAL A 314 -24.32 -25.03 16.26
CA VAL A 314 -23.21 -24.90 17.22
C VAL A 314 -22.73 -23.46 17.28
N ASP A 315 -22.66 -22.76 16.19
CA ASP A 315 -22.34 -21.33 16.10
C ASP A 315 -23.63 -20.55 15.78
N LEU A 316 -24.20 -19.93 16.83
CA LEU A 316 -25.49 -19.27 16.71
C LEU A 316 -25.48 -17.95 15.93
N GLU A 317 -24.36 -17.19 15.97
CA GLU A 317 -24.32 -15.88 15.39
C GLU A 317 -24.07 -15.97 13.87
N ASP A 318 -23.07 -16.77 13.45
CA ASP A 318 -22.66 -16.89 12.05
C ASP A 318 -23.50 -17.92 11.27
N ASP A 319 -23.85 -19.06 11.88
CA ASP A 319 -24.52 -20.15 11.18
C ASP A 319 -26.04 -19.94 11.07
N ARG A 320 -26.67 -19.23 11.99
CA ARG A 320 -28.12 -19.05 11.99
C ARG A 320 -28.64 -18.25 10.80
N ALA A 321 -28.08 -17.07 10.57
CA ALA A 321 -28.49 -16.21 9.46
C ALA A 321 -28.33 -16.93 8.10
N LEU A 322 -27.27 -17.72 7.95
CA LEU A 322 -27.01 -18.48 6.76
C LEU A 322 -27.92 -19.71 6.65
N ALA A 323 -28.19 -20.42 7.76
CA ALA A 323 -29.11 -21.54 7.80
C ALA A 323 -30.54 -21.12 7.42
N GLU A 324 -30.99 -19.94 7.87
CA GLU A 324 -32.30 -19.37 7.53
C GLU A 324 -32.45 -19.11 6.01
N THR A 325 -31.35 -18.92 5.27
CA THR A 325 -31.39 -18.77 3.80
C THR A 325 -31.48 -20.10 3.06
N HIS A 326 -31.08 -21.22 3.69
CA HIS A 326 -30.98 -22.52 3.04
C HIS A 326 -32.08 -23.51 3.46
N LEU A 327 -32.60 -23.35 4.68
CA LEU A 327 -33.55 -24.28 5.31
C LEU A 327 -34.99 -23.74 5.22
N PRO A 328 -36.05 -24.62 5.33
CA PRO A 328 -37.41 -24.16 5.41
C PRO A 328 -37.63 -23.14 6.54
N ALA A 329 -38.52 -22.18 6.33
CA ALA A 329 -38.73 -21.07 7.25
C ALA A 329 -39.34 -21.46 8.61
N ASP A 330 -39.91 -22.66 8.70
CA ASP A 330 -40.61 -23.18 9.87
C ASP A 330 -39.77 -24.17 10.69
N VAL A 331 -38.45 -24.25 10.46
CA VAL A 331 -37.57 -25.07 11.29
C VAL A 331 -37.34 -24.42 12.66
N GLU A 332 -37.16 -25.27 13.67
CA GLU A 332 -36.77 -24.85 15.02
C GLU A 332 -35.26 -25.01 15.20
N PHE A 333 -34.54 -23.91 15.45
CA PHE A 333 -33.11 -23.96 15.72
C PHE A 333 -32.80 -24.15 17.19
N ILE A 334 -32.03 -25.22 17.51
CA ILE A 334 -31.64 -25.57 18.88
C ILE A 334 -30.13 -25.41 19.04
N PRO A 335 -29.67 -24.51 19.95
CA PRO A 335 -28.25 -24.26 20.15
C PRO A 335 -27.55 -25.39 20.91
N PHE A 336 -26.35 -25.75 20.48
CA PHE A 336 -25.48 -26.70 21.17
C PHE A 336 -24.08 -26.11 21.40
N PRO A 337 -23.41 -26.42 22.51
CA PRO A 337 -22.10 -25.88 22.84
C PRO A 337 -20.96 -26.54 22.04
N SER A 338 -21.22 -27.71 21.39
CA SER A 338 -20.22 -28.36 20.53
C SER A 338 -20.90 -29.32 19.54
N TYR A 339 -20.22 -29.57 18.43
CA TYR A 339 -20.66 -30.54 17.39
C TYR A 339 -20.77 -31.95 17.94
N GLU A 340 -19.96 -32.34 18.94
CA GLU A 340 -20.06 -33.67 19.59
C GLU A 340 -21.39 -33.82 20.34
N LYS A 341 -21.76 -32.79 21.12
CA LYS A 341 -23.05 -32.81 21.85
C LYS A 341 -24.22 -32.81 20.87
N ALA A 342 -24.17 -32.02 19.82
CA ALA A 342 -25.18 -31.99 18.77
C ALA A 342 -25.33 -33.35 18.06
N ARG A 343 -24.21 -34.04 17.73
CA ARG A 343 -24.29 -35.41 17.19
C ARG A 343 -24.91 -36.43 18.16
N LYS A 344 -24.60 -36.30 19.44
CA LYS A 344 -25.25 -37.15 20.47
C LYS A 344 -26.75 -36.88 20.54
N ALA A 345 -27.18 -35.63 20.46
CA ALA A 345 -28.58 -35.22 20.44
C ALA A 345 -29.34 -35.77 19.21
N ILE A 346 -28.71 -35.78 18.01
CA ILE A 346 -29.32 -36.47 16.85
C ILE A 346 -29.56 -37.96 17.13
N LEU A 347 -28.58 -38.64 17.73
CA LEU A 347 -28.72 -40.05 18.02
C LEU A 347 -29.79 -40.33 19.08
N ALA A 348 -29.98 -39.41 20.02
CA ALA A 348 -30.99 -39.48 21.09
C ALA A 348 -32.40 -39.01 20.63
N ASP A 349 -32.59 -38.62 19.36
CA ASP A 349 -33.83 -38.05 18.81
C ASP A 349 -34.26 -36.72 19.48
N GLU A 350 -33.31 -36.00 20.09
CA GLU A 350 -33.54 -34.66 20.64
C GLU A 350 -33.60 -33.61 19.55
N VAL A 351 -32.89 -33.80 18.42
CA VAL A 351 -32.93 -33.00 17.20
C VAL A 351 -32.96 -33.91 15.99
N ASP A 352 -33.45 -33.37 14.85
CA ASP A 352 -33.70 -34.12 13.64
C ASP A 352 -32.54 -34.04 12.65
N ALA A 353 -31.80 -32.89 12.66
CA ALA A 353 -30.65 -32.64 11.83
C ALA A 353 -29.65 -31.69 12.49
N LEU A 354 -28.46 -31.59 11.95
CA LEU A 354 -27.39 -30.69 12.39
C LEU A 354 -26.89 -29.92 11.18
N TYR A 355 -26.90 -28.61 11.24
CA TYR A 355 -26.34 -27.71 10.23
C TYR A 355 -24.95 -27.17 10.64
N GLY A 356 -24.03 -27.11 9.74
CA GLY A 356 -22.68 -26.57 9.99
C GLY A 356 -21.71 -26.93 8.90
N ASP A 357 -20.42 -26.66 9.12
CA ASP A 357 -19.36 -27.06 8.19
C ASP A 357 -19.24 -28.59 8.07
N ALA A 358 -19.20 -29.09 6.85
CA ALA A 358 -19.14 -30.52 6.55
C ALA A 358 -18.05 -31.25 7.36
N VAL A 359 -16.87 -30.66 7.49
CA VAL A 359 -15.75 -31.24 8.26
C VAL A 359 -16.04 -31.30 9.74
N SER A 360 -16.68 -30.30 10.30
CA SER A 360 -17.09 -30.24 11.71
C SER A 360 -18.27 -31.17 12.00
N LEU A 361 -19.18 -31.34 11.03
CA LEU A 361 -20.31 -32.22 11.11
C LEU A 361 -19.91 -33.69 11.18
N MET A 362 -18.98 -34.09 10.34
CA MET A 362 -18.49 -35.49 10.22
C MET A 362 -16.98 -35.50 10.03
N PRO A 363 -16.19 -35.25 11.09
CA PRO A 363 -14.75 -35.31 10.99
C PRO A 363 -14.29 -36.73 10.61
N PRO A 364 -13.19 -36.87 9.87
CA PRO A 364 -12.71 -38.17 9.38
C PRO A 364 -12.49 -39.23 10.45
N GLN A 365 -12.27 -38.80 11.70
CA GLN A 365 -12.07 -39.68 12.84
C GLN A 365 -13.38 -40.31 13.35
N VAL A 366 -14.52 -39.73 13.01
CA VAL A 366 -15.84 -40.26 13.34
C VAL A 366 -16.23 -41.28 12.27
N ASN A 367 -15.66 -42.47 12.33
CA ASN A 367 -16.03 -43.59 11.44
C ASN A 367 -17.45 -44.10 11.75
N ASN A 368 -18.44 -43.24 11.51
CA ASN A 368 -19.85 -43.50 11.79
C ASN A 368 -20.71 -43.45 10.51
N ALA A 369 -20.15 -43.82 9.34
CA ALA A 369 -20.90 -43.97 8.10
C ALA A 369 -22.21 -44.82 8.26
N ASN A 370 -22.26 -45.66 9.27
CA ASN A 370 -23.43 -46.47 9.61
C ASN A 370 -24.48 -45.72 10.48
N ARG A 371 -24.15 -44.58 11.07
CA ARG A 371 -25.03 -43.82 11.96
C ARG A 371 -25.55 -42.54 11.36
N PHE A 372 -24.71 -41.87 10.54
CA PHE A 372 -25.01 -40.56 9.95
C PHE A 372 -24.79 -40.57 8.45
N ARG A 373 -25.49 -39.69 7.77
CA ARG A 373 -25.25 -39.32 6.37
C ARG A 373 -25.45 -37.82 6.20
N PHE A 374 -24.78 -37.26 5.19
CA PHE A 374 -25.13 -35.95 4.74
C PHE A 374 -26.48 -36.02 4.00
N LEU A 375 -27.39 -35.13 4.36
CA LEU A 375 -28.62 -34.90 3.60
C LEU A 375 -28.26 -34.09 2.35
N ILE A 376 -27.48 -33.06 2.54
CA ILE A 376 -26.81 -32.28 1.52
C ILE A 376 -25.38 -31.98 1.97
N ASP A 377 -24.44 -32.08 1.05
CA ASP A 377 -23.04 -31.70 1.21
C ASP A 377 -22.73 -30.52 0.28
N GLY A 378 -22.06 -29.48 0.80
CA GLY A 378 -21.58 -28.36 0.03
C GLY A 378 -22.64 -27.35 -0.40
N LEU A 379 -23.56 -26.94 0.49
CA LEU A 379 -24.49 -25.81 0.28
C LEU A 379 -23.77 -24.50 0.00
N THR A 380 -22.56 -24.33 0.56
CA THR A 380 -21.68 -23.21 0.33
C THR A 380 -20.27 -23.71 0.05
N ARG A 381 -19.40 -22.85 -0.46
CA ARG A 381 -17.95 -23.14 -0.57
C ARG A 381 -17.19 -22.15 0.32
N GLN A 382 -16.34 -22.67 1.18
CA GLN A 382 -15.56 -21.89 2.11
C GLN A 382 -14.12 -22.41 2.17
N ALA A 383 -13.16 -21.51 1.97
CA ALA A 383 -11.74 -21.82 2.06
C ALA A 383 -11.25 -21.59 3.51
N HIS A 384 -10.63 -22.61 4.09
CA HIS A 384 -9.98 -22.54 5.40
C HIS A 384 -8.48 -22.34 5.22
N SER A 385 -7.97 -21.29 5.82
CA SER A 385 -6.54 -20.93 5.83
C SER A 385 -6.02 -20.95 7.27
N ALA A 386 -4.74 -21.20 7.42
CA ALA A 386 -4.06 -20.98 8.68
C ALA A 386 -3.62 -19.50 8.77
N ALA A 387 -3.54 -18.97 9.98
CA ALA A 387 -3.20 -17.59 10.21
C ALA A 387 -1.96 -17.44 11.08
N VAL A 388 -1.13 -16.47 10.73
CA VAL A 388 0.03 -16.01 11.49
C VAL A 388 -0.09 -14.52 11.78
N PRO A 389 0.59 -13.99 12.82
CA PRO A 389 0.67 -12.55 13.01
C PRO A 389 1.21 -11.86 11.75
N GLN A 390 0.67 -10.70 11.42
CA GLN A 390 1.16 -9.91 10.30
C GLN A 390 2.67 -9.64 10.46
N GLY A 391 3.45 -9.83 9.39
CA GLY A 391 4.91 -9.69 9.43
C GLY A 391 5.70 -11.01 9.64
N HIS A 392 5.02 -12.15 9.89
CA HIS A 392 5.68 -13.46 10.03
C HIS A 392 5.83 -14.18 8.66
N ARG A 393 6.34 -13.48 7.64
CA ARG A 393 6.43 -13.99 6.27
C ARG A 393 7.21 -15.30 6.17
N GLY A 394 8.38 -15.41 6.82
CA GLY A 394 9.19 -16.63 6.76
C GLY A 394 8.45 -17.86 7.28
N LEU A 395 7.61 -17.71 8.31
CA LEU A 395 6.74 -18.78 8.79
C LEU A 395 5.61 -19.08 7.79
N LEU A 396 5.06 -18.04 7.18
CA LEU A 396 3.98 -18.16 6.20
C LEU A 396 4.47 -18.87 4.92
N ASP A 397 5.66 -18.55 4.45
CA ASP A 397 6.27 -19.19 3.26
C ASP A 397 6.53 -20.66 3.49
N ILE A 398 7.06 -21.05 4.67
CA ILE A 398 7.24 -22.45 5.06
C ILE A 398 5.88 -23.15 5.14
N LEU A 399 4.88 -22.52 5.76
CA LEU A 399 3.56 -23.09 5.90
C LEU A 399 2.90 -23.34 4.53
N ASN A 400 3.02 -22.41 3.59
CA ASN A 400 2.50 -22.56 2.23
C ASN A 400 3.19 -23.68 1.44
N ALA A 401 4.51 -23.82 1.60
CA ALA A 401 5.25 -24.93 1.01
C ALA A 401 4.81 -26.28 1.58
N VAL A 402 4.65 -26.37 2.91
CA VAL A 402 4.12 -27.57 3.59
C VAL A 402 2.71 -27.91 3.13
N ILE A 403 1.83 -26.91 2.97
CA ILE A 403 0.46 -27.12 2.45
C ILE A 403 0.51 -27.70 1.04
N SER A 404 1.37 -27.18 0.18
CA SER A 404 1.55 -27.70 -1.19
C SER A 404 1.98 -29.16 -1.22
N GLU A 405 2.93 -29.53 -0.37
CA GLU A 405 3.41 -30.93 -0.28
C GLU A 405 2.34 -31.86 0.30
N LEU A 406 1.67 -31.47 1.36
CA LEU A 406 0.64 -32.28 2.00
C LEU A 406 -0.61 -32.49 1.14
N LYS A 407 -0.95 -31.54 0.25
CA LYS A 407 -2.07 -31.72 -0.69
C LYS A 407 -1.86 -32.93 -1.60
N CYS A 408 -0.65 -33.18 -2.06
CA CYS A 408 -0.33 -34.34 -2.88
C CYS A 408 -0.40 -35.66 -2.10
N GLU A 409 -0.01 -35.67 -0.83
CA GLU A 409 0.03 -36.90 -0.01
C GLU A 409 -1.37 -37.27 0.54
N VAL A 410 -2.16 -36.30 0.94
CA VAL A 410 -3.41 -36.56 1.70
C VAL A 410 -4.62 -36.77 0.78
N PHE A 411 -4.67 -36.12 -0.36
CA PHE A 411 -5.83 -36.15 -1.25
C PHE A 411 -5.66 -37.02 -2.51
N GLY A 412 -4.47 -37.59 -2.74
CA GLY A 412 -4.21 -38.52 -3.88
C GLY A 412 -4.44 -37.89 -5.27
N ALA A 413 -4.74 -36.61 -5.33
CA ALA A 413 -4.93 -35.86 -6.56
C ALA A 413 -4.25 -34.49 -6.41
N CYS A 414 -3.26 -34.25 -7.22
CA CYS A 414 -2.62 -32.93 -7.36
C CYS A 414 -3.52 -31.94 -8.14
N GLU A 415 -4.70 -32.34 -8.56
CA GLU A 415 -5.68 -31.51 -9.27
C GLU A 415 -6.78 -31.07 -8.32
N ILE A 416 -6.81 -29.77 -8.04
CA ILE A 416 -8.00 -29.10 -7.55
C ILE A 416 -8.98 -29.08 -8.73
N PRO A 417 -10.22 -29.60 -8.60
CA PRO A 417 -11.19 -29.44 -9.68
C PRO A 417 -11.34 -27.95 -9.99
N ASP A 418 -11.01 -27.62 -11.22
CA ASP A 418 -11.10 -26.31 -11.82
C ASP A 418 -12.53 -25.79 -11.78
N HIS A 419 -12.83 -24.83 -10.91
CA HIS A 419 -14.00 -23.91 -11.01
C HIS A 419 -13.96 -22.75 -10.01
N SER A 420 -12.86 -22.46 -9.38
CA SER A 420 -12.57 -21.13 -8.82
C SER A 420 -11.07 -20.94 -8.91
N GLU A 421 -10.64 -20.02 -9.76
CA GLU A 421 -9.24 -19.60 -9.80
C GLU A 421 -8.79 -19.28 -8.37
N PRO A 422 -7.73 -19.97 -7.87
CA PRO A 422 -7.05 -19.46 -6.69
C PRO A 422 -6.57 -18.05 -7.05
N PRO A 423 -6.43 -17.14 -6.08
CA PRO A 423 -5.75 -15.89 -6.36
C PRO A 423 -4.43 -16.24 -7.06
N THR A 424 -4.22 -15.71 -8.26
CA THR A 424 -3.15 -16.04 -9.20
C THR A 424 -1.75 -15.60 -8.73
N ASP A 425 -1.56 -15.32 -7.45
CA ASP A 425 -0.50 -14.49 -6.92
C ASP A 425 0.60 -15.25 -6.19
N TYR A 426 0.55 -16.57 -6.17
CA TYR A 426 1.57 -17.36 -5.50
C TYR A 426 2.09 -18.49 -6.40
N ILE A 427 3.33 -18.36 -6.84
CA ILE A 427 4.11 -19.51 -7.36
C ILE A 427 4.56 -20.29 -6.13
N PRO A 428 4.07 -21.50 -5.90
CA PRO A 428 4.51 -22.30 -4.78
C PRO A 428 5.98 -22.67 -4.99
N LEU A 429 6.87 -22.06 -4.20
CA LEU A 429 8.23 -22.56 -4.05
C LEU A 429 8.14 -23.91 -3.33
N SER A 430 8.76 -24.96 -3.87
CA SER A 430 8.92 -26.19 -3.12
C SER A 430 9.76 -25.94 -1.86
N LEU A 431 9.61 -26.75 -0.82
CA LEU A 431 10.51 -26.66 0.35
C LEU A 431 11.98 -26.79 -0.07
N ALA A 432 12.28 -27.62 -1.08
CA ALA A 432 13.61 -27.75 -1.63
C ALA A 432 14.11 -26.44 -2.25
N ASP A 433 13.28 -25.73 -3.01
CA ASP A 433 13.63 -24.44 -3.61
C ASP A 433 13.80 -23.35 -2.54
N TYR A 434 12.95 -23.35 -1.51
CA TYR A 434 13.07 -22.45 -0.38
C TYR A 434 14.40 -22.62 0.35
N PHE A 435 14.80 -23.86 0.66
CA PHE A 435 16.05 -24.13 1.36
C PHE A 435 17.29 -24.10 0.44
N ALA A 436 17.18 -24.44 -0.85
CA ALA A 436 18.29 -24.33 -1.80
C ALA A 436 18.66 -22.88 -2.11
N ASN A 437 17.68 -21.96 -2.10
CA ASN A 437 17.89 -20.53 -2.30
C ASN A 437 18.24 -19.79 -1.02
N SER A 438 18.04 -20.39 0.15
CA SER A 438 18.48 -19.88 1.45
C SER A 438 19.91 -20.32 1.74
N LYS A 439 20.93 -19.77 1.05
CA LYS A 439 22.31 -19.85 1.54
C LYS A 439 22.40 -19.27 2.94
N PRO A 440 23.22 -19.88 3.84
CA PRO A 440 23.31 -19.47 5.25
C PRO A 440 24.14 -18.18 5.48
N GLU A 441 24.06 -17.22 4.60
CA GLU A 441 24.49 -15.88 4.90
C GLU A 441 23.37 -15.25 5.71
N LYS A 442 23.71 -14.79 6.93
CA LYS A 442 22.91 -14.06 7.91
C LYS A 442 21.70 -13.35 7.26
N ASN A 443 20.67 -14.09 6.90
CA ASN A 443 19.44 -13.53 6.36
C ASN A 443 18.69 -12.88 7.50
N LEU A 444 18.85 -11.57 7.64
CA LEU A 444 18.02 -10.70 8.48
C LEU A 444 16.52 -10.78 8.12
N TYR A 445 16.16 -11.53 7.07
CA TYR A 445 14.79 -11.85 6.63
C TYR A 445 14.23 -13.20 7.12
N GLU A 446 14.94 -13.92 7.92
CA GLU A 446 14.23 -14.77 8.88
C GLU A 446 13.50 -13.77 9.77
N GLY A 447 12.34 -13.27 9.30
CA GLY A 447 11.59 -12.25 10.00
C GLY A 447 11.57 -12.60 11.48
N GLU A 448 11.74 -11.66 12.40
CA GLU A 448 11.97 -11.99 13.82
C GLU A 448 11.06 -13.08 14.38
N GLY A 449 9.85 -13.26 13.79
CA GLY A 449 8.96 -14.34 14.10
C GLY A 449 9.62 -15.70 13.94
N LEU A 450 10.17 -16.02 12.77
CA LEU A 450 10.82 -17.30 12.52
C LEU A 450 12.15 -17.43 13.28
N GLY A 451 12.96 -16.39 13.32
CA GLY A 451 14.19 -16.37 14.10
C GLY A 451 13.94 -16.58 15.59
N ARG A 452 12.85 -16.02 16.16
CA ARG A 452 12.43 -16.27 17.56
C ARG A 452 11.98 -17.71 17.76
N ILE A 453 11.18 -18.27 16.85
CA ILE A 453 10.74 -19.66 16.89
C ILE A 453 11.95 -20.59 16.90
N LYS A 454 12.91 -20.36 16.00
CA LYS A 454 14.17 -21.12 15.95
C LYS A 454 14.99 -21.00 17.23
N ARG A 455 15.13 -19.79 17.80
CA ARG A 455 15.85 -19.58 19.09
C ARG A 455 15.14 -20.25 20.27
N ARG A 456 13.82 -20.28 20.28
CA ARG A 456 13.03 -20.97 21.31
C ARG A 456 13.14 -22.50 21.19
N GLY A 457 13.36 -23.03 19.99
CA GLY A 457 13.55 -24.44 19.72
C GLY A 457 12.26 -25.24 19.52
N PHE A 458 11.11 -24.60 19.45
CA PHE A 458 9.81 -25.23 19.16
C PHE A 458 8.80 -24.22 18.61
N LEU A 459 7.78 -24.74 17.90
CA LEU A 459 6.68 -23.98 17.31
C LEU A 459 5.46 -24.04 18.24
N LYS A 460 4.82 -22.89 18.55
CA LYS A 460 3.55 -22.82 19.28
C LYS A 460 2.39 -22.72 18.31
N VAL A 461 1.51 -23.71 18.31
CA VAL A 461 0.36 -23.75 17.41
C VAL A 461 -0.94 -23.77 18.18
N GLY A 462 -1.80 -22.80 17.89
CA GLY A 462 -3.18 -22.78 18.36
C GLY A 462 -4.05 -23.69 17.51
N LEU A 463 -4.68 -24.67 18.12
CA LEU A 463 -5.66 -25.56 17.47
C LEU A 463 -7.00 -25.46 18.21
N GLN A 464 -8.10 -25.65 17.46
CA GLN A 464 -9.42 -25.66 18.04
C GLN A 464 -9.62 -26.89 18.93
N LEU A 465 -10.25 -26.72 20.10
CA LEU A 465 -10.44 -27.78 21.08
C LEU A 465 -11.16 -29.02 20.52
N ASP A 466 -12.13 -28.80 19.63
CA ASP A 466 -12.92 -29.90 19.02
C ASP A 466 -12.06 -30.85 18.14
N CYS A 467 -10.84 -30.43 17.79
CA CYS A 467 -9.87 -31.23 17.06
C CYS A 467 -8.94 -32.05 17.98
N LEU A 468 -8.95 -31.78 19.29
CA LEU A 468 -8.03 -32.38 20.27
C LEU A 468 -8.69 -33.46 21.12
N ASP A 469 -10.01 -33.35 21.41
CA ASP A 469 -10.77 -34.23 22.28
C ASP A 469 -11.40 -35.43 21.53
N CYS A 470 -10.63 -36.07 20.62
CA CYS A 470 -11.06 -37.37 20.10
C CYS A 470 -10.86 -38.45 21.16
N PRO A 471 -11.89 -39.28 21.51
CA PRO A 471 -11.75 -40.35 22.47
C PRO A 471 -10.63 -41.31 22.13
N ASP A 472 -9.99 -41.91 23.16
CA ASP A 472 -8.85 -42.84 23.01
C ASP A 472 -9.10 -44.02 22.06
N GLU A 473 -10.35 -44.38 21.79
CA GLU A 473 -10.75 -45.42 20.83
C GLU A 473 -10.56 -45.02 19.37
N ALA A 474 -10.38 -43.71 19.04
CA ALA A 474 -10.06 -43.23 17.70
C ALA A 474 -8.56 -43.16 17.41
N LYS A 475 -7.69 -43.59 18.32
CA LYS A 475 -6.23 -43.66 18.18
C LYS A 475 -5.75 -44.82 17.30
N SER A 476 -6.57 -45.32 16.40
CA SER A 476 -6.07 -46.24 15.39
C SER A 476 -5.21 -45.48 14.37
N THR A 477 -4.07 -45.99 14.09
CA THR A 477 -2.91 -45.73 13.25
C THR A 477 -2.98 -44.71 12.08
N THR A 478 -4.11 -44.02 11.82
CA THR A 478 -4.32 -43.04 10.78
C THR A 478 -5.04 -41.76 11.22
N GLY A 479 -5.37 -41.62 12.50
CA GLY A 479 -6.38 -40.67 13.02
C GLY A 479 -5.84 -39.35 13.59
N GLN A 480 -4.81 -38.73 13.04
CA GLN A 480 -4.47 -37.34 13.39
C GLN A 480 -5.32 -36.39 12.55
N SER A 481 -5.84 -35.30 13.17
CA SER A 481 -6.54 -34.27 12.41
C SER A 481 -5.64 -33.64 11.37
N LEU A 482 -6.21 -33.16 10.26
CA LEU A 482 -5.46 -32.50 9.20
C LEU A 482 -4.65 -31.31 9.75
N GLU A 483 -5.25 -30.58 10.70
CA GLU A 483 -4.62 -29.44 11.37
C GLU A 483 -3.39 -29.86 12.18
N LEU A 484 -3.46 -30.97 12.90
CA LEU A 484 -2.32 -31.47 13.65
C LEU A 484 -1.23 -32.00 12.73
N LYS A 485 -1.59 -32.64 11.61
CA LYS A 485 -0.61 -33.06 10.58
C LYS A 485 0.10 -31.84 9.98
N LEU A 486 -0.64 -30.79 9.62
CA LEU A 486 -0.10 -29.54 9.11
C LEU A 486 0.83 -28.88 10.13
N ALA A 487 0.44 -28.83 11.40
CA ALA A 487 1.26 -28.29 12.49
C ALA A 487 2.58 -29.04 12.66
N LYS A 488 2.54 -30.38 12.69
CA LYS A 488 3.72 -31.23 12.80
C LYS A 488 4.65 -31.14 11.59
N ALA A 489 4.08 -31.16 10.39
CA ALA A 489 4.84 -30.98 9.17
C ALA A 489 5.54 -29.60 9.11
N THR A 490 4.87 -28.56 9.60
CA THR A 490 5.46 -27.21 9.72
C THR A 490 6.63 -27.20 10.71
N ALA A 491 6.49 -27.86 11.88
CA ALA A 491 7.57 -28.00 12.85
C ALA A 491 8.76 -28.80 12.27
N LYS A 492 8.48 -29.89 11.55
CA LYS A 492 9.48 -30.68 10.85
C LYS A 492 10.23 -29.85 9.80
N ALA A 493 9.53 -29.03 9.04
CA ALA A 493 10.15 -28.13 8.06
C ALA A 493 11.07 -27.09 8.72
N ILE A 494 10.73 -26.57 9.92
CA ILE A 494 11.53 -25.57 10.62
C ILE A 494 12.74 -26.19 11.33
N PHE A 495 12.56 -27.36 11.97
CA PHE A 495 13.53 -27.93 12.92
C PHE A 495 14.12 -29.28 12.47
N GLY A 496 13.61 -29.89 11.40
CA GLY A 496 13.91 -31.25 11.03
C GLY A 496 13.24 -32.32 11.93
N ASP A 497 12.42 -31.89 12.89
CA ASP A 497 11.82 -32.72 13.95
C ASP A 497 10.37 -32.30 14.21
N GLU A 498 9.41 -33.17 13.93
CA GLU A 498 7.97 -32.93 14.11
C GLU A 498 7.54 -32.83 15.57
N SER A 499 8.36 -33.32 16.51
CA SER A 499 8.09 -33.23 17.94
C SER A 499 8.34 -31.84 18.53
N LYS A 500 8.99 -30.95 17.78
CA LYS A 500 9.32 -29.55 18.17
C LYS A 500 8.10 -28.63 18.05
N ILE A 501 7.00 -29.02 18.70
CA ILE A 501 5.72 -28.34 18.65
C ILE A 501 5.09 -28.30 20.06
N GLU A 502 4.50 -27.15 20.40
CA GLU A 502 3.63 -26.96 21.57
C GLU A 502 2.23 -26.65 21.06
N ILE A 503 1.26 -27.50 21.36
CA ILE A 503 -0.13 -27.29 21.00
C ILE A 503 -0.83 -26.49 22.11
N VAL A 504 -1.47 -25.39 21.74
CA VAL A 504 -2.29 -24.54 22.61
C VAL A 504 -3.74 -24.72 22.18
N PRO A 505 -4.58 -25.38 22.99
CA PRO A 505 -6.00 -25.52 22.70
C PRO A 505 -6.69 -24.15 22.76
N LEU A 506 -7.51 -23.84 21.77
CA LEU A 506 -8.22 -22.55 21.65
C LEU A 506 -9.71 -22.79 21.38
N GLU A 507 -10.56 -22.01 22.03
CA GLU A 507 -11.97 -21.87 21.65
C GLU A 507 -12.11 -21.00 20.39
N THR A 508 -13.24 -21.11 19.68
CA THR A 508 -13.47 -20.37 18.42
C THR A 508 -13.25 -18.86 18.58
N GLY A 509 -13.76 -18.25 19.65
CA GLY A 509 -13.60 -16.83 19.95
C GLY A 509 -12.21 -16.39 20.42
N GLU A 510 -11.30 -17.34 20.74
CA GLU A 510 -9.96 -17.05 21.24
C GLU A 510 -8.88 -17.04 20.16
N LYS A 511 -9.13 -17.61 19.00
CA LYS A 511 -8.14 -17.79 17.92
C LYS A 511 -7.41 -16.51 17.55
N VAL A 512 -8.16 -15.46 17.27
CA VAL A 512 -7.60 -14.15 16.90
C VAL A 512 -6.91 -13.47 18.07
N LYS A 513 -7.47 -13.63 19.30
CA LYS A 513 -6.83 -13.07 20.50
C LYS A 513 -5.48 -13.73 20.80
N ALA A 514 -5.34 -15.02 20.51
CA ALA A 514 -4.09 -15.76 20.71
C ALA A 514 -2.97 -15.31 19.77
N LEU A 515 -3.31 -14.84 18.55
CA LEU A 515 -2.39 -14.22 17.58
C LEU A 515 -2.20 -12.73 17.82
N LYS A 516 -3.15 -12.05 18.49
CA LYS A 516 -3.01 -10.62 18.81
C LYS A 516 -1.90 -10.44 19.82
N THR A 517 -0.89 -9.71 19.39
CA THR A 517 0.07 -9.11 20.29
C THR A 517 -0.62 -7.97 21.02
N THR A 518 -0.63 -7.99 22.33
CA THR A 518 -0.98 -6.79 23.10
C THR A 518 0.07 -5.73 22.80
N VAL A 519 -0.39 -4.63 22.20
CA VAL A 519 0.46 -3.45 21.93
C VAL A 519 0.85 -2.88 23.30
N GLY A 520 1.97 -3.30 23.83
CA GLY A 520 2.51 -2.76 25.09
C GLY A 520 2.87 -1.28 24.96
N LYS A 521 3.05 -0.56 26.11
CA LYS A 521 3.46 0.85 26.14
C LYS A 521 4.75 1.12 25.35
N ALA A 522 5.66 0.14 25.26
CA ALA A 522 6.84 0.20 24.41
C ALA A 522 6.50 0.35 22.93
N ASN A 523 5.44 -0.31 22.43
CA ASN A 523 5.02 -0.22 21.05
C ASN A 523 4.46 1.16 20.67
N LEU A 524 3.88 1.90 21.61
CA LEU A 524 3.43 3.26 21.35
C LEU A 524 4.62 4.20 21.11
N LEU A 525 5.71 4.03 21.89
CA LEU A 525 6.95 4.78 21.71
C LEU A 525 7.60 4.45 20.36
N TRP A 526 7.67 3.17 19.97
CA TRP A 526 8.25 2.75 18.71
C TRP A 526 7.41 3.19 17.50
N ARG A 527 6.07 3.15 17.57
CA ARG A 527 5.19 3.73 16.57
C ARG A 527 5.39 5.23 16.46
N PHE A 528 5.52 5.92 17.59
CA PHE A 528 5.83 7.35 17.61
C PHE A 528 7.18 7.65 16.96
N LEU A 529 8.23 6.93 17.33
CA LEU A 529 9.56 7.07 16.73
C LEU A 529 9.57 6.72 15.24
N GLY A 530 8.80 5.70 14.84
CA GLY A 530 8.63 5.32 13.45
C GLY A 530 7.97 6.41 12.62
N THR A 531 6.90 6.97 13.12
CA THR A 531 6.20 8.07 12.47
C THR A 531 7.02 9.35 12.49
N ALA A 532 7.71 9.61 13.60
CA ALA A 532 8.68 10.71 13.68
C ALA A 532 9.77 10.57 12.62
N GLY A 533 10.20 9.33 12.34
CA GLY A 533 11.11 9.01 11.26
C GLY A 533 10.60 9.31 9.88
N LEU A 534 9.39 8.87 9.58
CA LEU A 534 8.70 9.19 8.32
C LEU A 534 8.60 10.71 8.10
N ILE A 535 8.31 11.45 9.15
CA ILE A 535 8.15 12.90 9.10
C ILE A 535 9.50 13.60 8.99
N ALA A 536 10.51 13.17 9.73
CA ALA A 536 11.87 13.66 9.57
C ALA A 536 12.42 13.35 8.18
N ASN A 537 12.05 12.20 7.61
CA ASN A 537 12.39 11.82 6.26
C ASN A 537 11.84 12.81 5.22
N SER A 538 10.65 13.38 5.40
CA SER A 538 10.08 14.34 4.46
C SER A 538 10.87 15.67 4.37
N ASN A 539 11.82 15.92 5.26
CA ASN A 539 12.57 17.19 5.32
C ASN A 539 14.05 17.09 4.94
N TRP A 540 14.58 15.89 4.75
CA TRP A 540 16.02 15.73 4.52
C TRP A 540 16.52 16.48 3.27
N TRP A 541 15.66 16.68 2.26
CA TRP A 541 16.05 17.42 1.06
C TRP A 541 16.50 18.83 1.40
N TYR A 542 15.63 19.63 2.01
CA TYR A 542 15.97 21.01 2.35
C TYR A 542 16.97 21.14 3.50
N LEU A 543 17.08 20.15 4.36
CA LEU A 543 18.18 20.08 5.34
C LEU A 543 19.53 19.85 4.63
N GLY A 544 19.58 18.97 3.66
CA GLY A 544 20.76 18.74 2.81
C GLY A 544 21.15 19.98 2.01
N SER A 545 20.18 20.57 1.33
CA SER A 545 20.38 21.80 0.55
C SER A 545 20.97 22.95 1.39
N ARG A 546 20.65 23.01 2.69
CA ARG A 546 21.22 23.97 3.66
C ARG A 546 22.58 23.54 4.24
N GLY A 547 23.18 22.46 3.77
CA GLY A 547 24.43 21.93 4.30
C GLY A 547 24.32 21.35 5.71
N LYS A 548 23.13 20.86 6.11
CA LYS A 548 22.88 20.24 7.43
C LYS A 548 23.04 18.73 7.43
N LEU A 549 23.15 18.11 6.27
CA LEU A 549 23.51 16.70 6.14
C LEU A 549 25.01 16.54 5.95
N PRO A 550 25.57 15.36 6.30
CA PRO A 550 26.96 15.01 5.99
C PRO A 550 27.24 15.14 4.47
N GLU A 551 28.46 15.50 4.10
CA GLU A 551 28.85 15.76 2.70
C GLU A 551 28.68 14.52 1.79
N HIS A 552 28.88 13.31 2.32
CA HIS A 552 28.68 12.07 1.57
C HIS A 552 27.19 11.77 1.27
N LEU A 553 26.25 12.40 1.98
CA LEU A 553 24.81 12.32 1.68
C LEU A 553 24.34 13.50 0.83
N CYS A 554 24.87 14.70 1.07
CA CYS A 554 24.59 15.86 0.21
C CYS A 554 25.92 16.56 -0.16
N PRO A 555 26.49 16.21 -1.34
CA PRO A 555 27.72 16.82 -1.83
C PRO A 555 27.63 18.34 -1.91
N LYS A 556 28.76 19.04 -1.74
CA LYS A 556 28.82 20.51 -1.72
C LYS A 556 28.25 21.13 -2.98
N GLU A 557 28.47 20.52 -4.14
CA GLU A 557 27.97 21.01 -5.44
C GLU A 557 26.45 21.00 -5.54
N ALA A 558 25.76 20.19 -4.72
CA ALA A 558 24.31 20.09 -4.68
C ALA A 558 23.67 20.99 -3.59
N GLN A 559 24.48 21.57 -2.70
CA GLN A 559 23.96 22.46 -1.67
C GLN A 559 23.50 23.78 -2.29
N GLY A 560 22.25 24.18 -2.00
CA GLY A 560 21.64 25.39 -2.57
C GLY A 560 21.33 25.33 -4.08
N ALA A 561 21.39 24.16 -4.69
CA ALA A 561 21.16 23.98 -6.12
C ALA A 561 19.67 24.05 -6.48
N HIS A 562 18.98 25.13 -6.12
CA HIS A 562 17.56 25.35 -6.46
C HIS A 562 17.30 26.85 -6.64
N ASP A 563 16.34 27.20 -7.49
CA ASP A 563 15.97 28.57 -7.82
C ASP A 563 14.66 28.99 -7.13
N PHE A 564 13.89 28.05 -6.59
CA PHE A 564 12.68 28.25 -5.79
C PHE A 564 12.47 27.09 -4.82
N ILE A 565 11.63 27.27 -3.82
CA ILE A 565 11.26 26.27 -2.83
C ILE A 565 9.87 25.73 -3.17
N GLY A 566 9.81 24.56 -3.75
CA GLY A 566 8.56 23.82 -3.97
C GLY A 566 8.19 22.97 -2.75
N LEU A 567 6.90 22.75 -2.56
CA LEU A 567 6.40 21.80 -1.58
C LEU A 567 5.04 21.24 -2.00
N ASP A 568 4.81 19.99 -1.64
CA ASP A 568 3.51 19.35 -1.72
C ASP A 568 2.95 19.18 -0.32
N TYR A 569 1.67 19.44 -0.16
CA TYR A 569 1.03 19.37 1.14
C TYR A 569 -0.37 18.81 1.03
N TYR A 570 -0.63 17.71 1.72
CA TYR A 570 -1.94 17.06 1.71
C TYR A 570 -2.55 16.94 3.11
N TRP A 571 -1.72 16.65 4.12
CA TRP A 571 -2.16 16.32 5.48
C TRP A 571 -1.16 16.72 6.56
N GLY A 572 -1.64 16.65 7.81
CA GLY A 572 -0.82 16.92 8.97
C GLY A 572 -1.55 16.62 10.28
N LEU A 573 -0.82 16.57 11.38
CA LEU A 573 -1.36 16.26 12.70
C LEU A 573 -1.16 17.42 13.69
N PRO A 574 -2.23 18.10 14.12
CA PRO A 574 -2.14 19.08 15.20
C PRO A 574 -1.82 18.41 16.53
N THR A 575 -1.27 19.17 17.48
CA THR A 575 -0.87 18.70 18.81
C THR A 575 -1.93 17.86 19.52
N LYS A 576 -3.19 18.26 19.43
CA LYS A 576 -4.32 17.56 20.05
C LYS A 576 -4.68 16.21 19.38
N LYS A 577 -4.18 15.96 18.18
CA LYS A 577 -4.48 14.75 17.40
C LYS A 577 -3.25 13.87 17.15
N LEU A 578 -2.11 14.10 17.80
CA LEU A 578 -0.88 13.32 17.62
C LEU A 578 -1.09 11.82 17.84
N HIS A 579 -2.05 11.42 18.66
CA HIS A 579 -2.41 10.02 18.86
C HIS A 579 -3.04 9.34 17.62
N LYS A 580 -3.42 10.11 16.59
CA LYS A 580 -3.99 9.62 15.32
C LYS A 580 -2.95 9.53 14.19
N PHE A 581 -1.68 9.38 14.52
CA PHE A 581 -0.60 9.32 13.54
C PHE A 581 -0.72 8.11 12.59
N ASP A 582 -1.37 7.02 13.03
CA ASP A 582 -1.70 5.87 12.19
C ASP A 582 -2.50 6.25 10.94
N ARG A 583 -3.29 7.32 11.00
CA ARG A 583 -4.00 7.85 9.83
C ARG A 583 -3.10 8.43 8.75
N LEU A 584 -1.91 8.91 9.10
CA LEU A 584 -0.90 9.32 8.12
C LEU A 584 -0.39 8.11 7.33
N VAL A 585 -0.17 7.00 8.02
CA VAL A 585 0.23 5.73 7.39
C VAL A 585 -0.90 5.24 6.47
N GLU A 586 -2.14 5.27 6.95
CA GLU A 586 -3.31 4.89 6.16
C GLU A 586 -3.45 5.72 4.88
N ALA A 587 -3.20 7.04 4.95
CA ALA A 587 -3.21 7.90 3.77
C ALA A 587 -2.09 7.52 2.79
N GLY A 588 -0.88 7.23 3.27
CA GLY A 588 0.22 6.72 2.45
C GLY A 588 -0.05 5.35 1.81
N GLU A 589 -1.02 4.60 2.34
CA GLU A 589 -1.48 3.31 1.80
C GLU A 589 -2.70 3.46 0.86
N GLY A 590 -3.03 4.67 0.43
CA GLY A 590 -4.16 4.93 -0.48
C GLY A 590 -5.53 5.04 0.20
N ARG A 591 -5.62 5.00 1.54
CA ARG A 591 -6.87 5.21 2.29
C ARG A 591 -7.10 6.70 2.56
N PHE A 592 -7.23 7.49 1.49
CA PHE A 592 -7.27 8.95 1.54
C PHE A 592 -8.49 9.51 2.29
N LEU A 593 -9.59 8.78 2.40
CA LEU A 593 -10.74 9.17 3.24
C LEU A 593 -10.35 9.39 4.70
N ASN A 594 -9.34 8.69 5.19
CA ASN A 594 -8.86 8.77 6.57
C ASN A 594 -7.78 9.81 6.77
N ALA A 595 -7.29 10.43 5.69
CA ALA A 595 -6.18 11.40 5.74
C ALA A 595 -6.46 12.53 6.74
N PRO A 596 -5.54 12.81 7.66
CA PRO A 596 -5.76 13.84 8.69
C PRO A 596 -5.60 15.23 8.10
N VAL A 597 -6.72 15.89 7.84
CA VAL A 597 -6.75 17.26 7.31
C VAL A 597 -6.34 18.27 8.38
N TRP A 598 -5.30 19.06 8.08
CA TRP A 598 -4.83 20.15 8.97
C TRP A 598 -4.28 21.34 8.17
N PRO A 599 -5.12 22.29 7.78
CA PRO A 599 -4.74 23.44 6.95
C PRO A 599 -3.68 24.35 7.58
N GLU A 600 -3.72 24.56 8.91
CA GLU A 600 -2.75 25.38 9.62
C GLU A 600 -1.31 24.81 9.53
N GLY A 601 -1.20 23.50 9.32
CA GLY A 601 0.08 22.84 9.08
C GLY A 601 0.78 23.33 7.82
N LEU A 602 0.03 23.63 6.76
CA LEU A 602 0.56 24.27 5.55
C LEU A 602 1.12 25.67 5.88
N GLY A 603 0.38 26.48 6.61
CA GLY A 603 0.85 27.79 7.06
C GLY A 603 2.12 27.71 7.91
N HIS A 604 2.24 26.71 8.79
CA HIS A 604 3.48 26.45 9.54
C HIS A 604 4.65 26.05 8.64
N ALA A 605 4.42 25.21 7.65
CA ALA A 605 5.44 24.81 6.68
C ALA A 605 5.95 26.00 5.86
N LEU A 606 5.06 26.85 5.34
CA LEU A 606 5.40 28.05 4.58
C LEU A 606 6.27 29.01 5.37
N ARG A 607 5.87 29.34 6.60
CA ARG A 607 6.65 30.22 7.49
C ARG A 607 8.01 29.60 7.86
N ARG A 608 8.08 28.29 8.00
CA ARG A 608 9.33 27.57 8.30
C ARG A 608 10.29 27.63 7.12
N TYR A 609 9.85 27.32 5.92
CA TYR A 609 10.72 27.38 4.74
C TYR A 609 11.13 28.80 4.39
N HIS A 610 10.27 29.79 4.54
CA HIS A 610 10.65 31.18 4.42
C HIS A 610 11.78 31.58 5.39
N ARG A 611 11.75 31.14 6.67
CA ARG A 611 12.87 31.35 7.59
C ARG A 611 14.14 30.63 7.18
N TRP A 612 14.04 29.51 6.48
CA TRP A 612 15.19 28.75 6.00
C TRP A 612 15.80 29.34 4.73
N PHE A 613 14.97 29.93 3.89
CA PHE A 613 15.31 30.46 2.58
C PHE A 613 14.61 31.83 2.38
N PRO A 614 15.07 32.89 3.09
CA PRO A 614 14.36 34.16 3.14
C PRO A 614 14.30 34.89 1.78
N ASP A 615 15.29 34.63 0.91
CA ASP A 615 15.45 35.32 -0.39
C ASP A 615 14.83 34.52 -1.56
N GLN A 616 14.18 33.42 -1.29
CA GLN A 616 13.61 32.54 -2.33
C GLN A 616 12.07 32.55 -2.31
N GLU A 617 11.50 32.49 -3.52
CA GLU A 617 10.06 32.28 -3.67
C GLU A 617 9.66 30.86 -3.26
N LEU A 618 8.46 30.73 -2.70
CA LEU A 618 7.86 29.46 -2.31
C LEU A 618 6.69 29.15 -3.24
N MET A 619 6.52 27.86 -3.57
CA MET A 619 5.39 27.37 -4.35
C MET A 619 4.76 26.15 -3.70
N ILE A 620 3.44 26.15 -3.57
CA ILE A 620 2.67 24.93 -3.28
C ILE A 620 2.43 24.25 -4.62
N VAL A 621 3.22 23.21 -4.91
CA VAL A 621 3.26 22.53 -6.22
C VAL A 621 2.17 21.48 -6.33
N GLU A 622 1.72 20.95 -5.18
CA GLU A 622 0.56 20.07 -5.10
C GLU A 622 -0.21 20.30 -3.79
N ASN A 623 -1.52 20.48 -3.90
CA ASN A 623 -2.45 20.44 -2.78
C ASN A 623 -3.83 20.03 -3.27
N GLY A 624 -4.42 19.01 -2.66
CA GLY A 624 -5.72 18.49 -3.05
C GLY A 624 -6.22 17.41 -2.10
N CYS A 625 -7.41 16.93 -2.33
CA CYS A 625 -7.95 15.77 -1.63
C CYS A 625 -9.01 15.06 -2.47
N VAL A 626 -9.34 13.83 -2.08
CA VAL A 626 -10.49 13.09 -2.58
C VAL A 626 -11.81 13.81 -2.21
N PRO A 627 -12.96 13.51 -2.84
CA PRO A 627 -14.22 14.25 -2.63
C PRO A 627 -14.63 14.42 -1.17
N LEU A 628 -14.26 13.45 -0.32
CA LEU A 628 -14.46 13.52 1.13
C LEU A 628 -13.19 13.01 1.84
N ALA A 629 -12.51 13.87 2.59
CA ALA A 629 -11.34 13.52 3.38
C ALA A 629 -11.56 13.86 4.86
N ASN A 630 -11.62 12.83 5.72
CA ASN A 630 -11.82 12.96 7.17
C ASN A 630 -12.99 13.90 7.55
N GLY A 631 -14.11 13.81 6.82
CA GLY A 631 -15.30 14.64 7.02
C GLY A 631 -15.28 16.01 6.34
N TYR A 632 -14.20 16.36 5.64
CA TYR A 632 -14.12 17.60 4.84
C TYR A 632 -14.48 17.31 3.39
N THR A 633 -15.40 18.09 2.81
CA THR A 633 -15.57 18.12 1.36
C THR A 633 -14.34 18.74 0.70
N ARG A 634 -14.07 18.41 -0.56
CA ARG A 634 -12.95 18.99 -1.31
C ARG A 634 -13.01 20.52 -1.34
N SER A 635 -14.19 21.12 -1.52
CA SER A 635 -14.36 22.58 -1.46
C SER A 635 -13.97 23.16 -0.10
N ALA A 636 -14.37 22.52 1.00
CA ALA A 636 -13.98 22.95 2.35
C ALA A 636 -12.45 22.79 2.57
N TYR A 637 -11.88 21.70 2.10
CA TYR A 637 -10.45 21.45 2.16
C TYR A 637 -9.66 22.54 1.42
N LEU A 638 -9.99 22.80 0.15
CA LEU A 638 -9.33 23.82 -0.68
C LEU A 638 -9.48 25.21 -0.06
N LYS A 639 -10.70 25.56 0.40
CA LYS A 639 -10.95 26.84 1.04
C LYS A 639 -10.06 27.09 2.24
N LEU A 640 -9.94 26.11 3.14
CA LEU A 640 -9.16 26.26 4.37
C LEU A 640 -7.65 26.33 4.08
N HIS A 641 -7.14 25.54 3.15
CA HIS A 641 -5.73 25.58 2.77
C HIS A 641 -5.37 26.89 2.08
N LEU A 642 -6.19 27.36 1.14
CA LEU A 642 -6.00 28.66 0.47
C LEU A 642 -6.10 29.84 1.43
N GLN A 643 -6.90 29.75 2.49
CA GLN A 643 -6.91 30.77 3.55
C GLN A 643 -5.57 30.84 4.29
N GLU A 644 -4.94 29.71 4.58
CA GLU A 644 -3.60 29.69 5.21
C GLU A 644 -2.51 30.20 4.27
N VAL A 645 -2.61 29.93 2.96
CA VAL A 645 -1.71 30.50 1.96
C VAL A 645 -1.87 32.04 1.91
N ALA A 646 -3.10 32.54 1.80
CA ALA A 646 -3.37 33.98 1.77
C ALA A 646 -2.90 34.69 3.05
N LYS A 647 -3.03 34.03 4.21
CA LYS A 647 -2.51 34.53 5.50
C LYS A 647 -0.98 34.62 5.50
N ALA A 648 -0.30 33.56 5.02
CA ALA A 648 1.16 33.57 4.90
C ALA A 648 1.64 34.70 3.96
N CYS A 649 0.98 34.89 2.80
CA CYS A 649 1.27 36.00 1.89
C CYS A 649 1.09 37.36 2.58
N ALA A 650 0.01 37.54 3.36
CA ALA A 650 -0.25 38.79 4.10
C ALA A 650 0.80 39.07 5.20
N GLU A 651 1.46 38.03 5.71
CA GLU A 651 2.57 38.12 6.66
C GLU A 651 3.93 38.35 5.97
N GLY A 652 3.96 38.48 4.65
CA GLY A 652 5.18 38.74 3.87
C GLY A 652 5.94 37.48 3.44
N VAL A 653 5.36 36.29 3.59
CA VAL A 653 5.96 35.07 3.03
C VAL A 653 5.83 35.11 1.49
N PRO A 654 6.93 34.99 0.71
CA PRO A 654 6.92 35.16 -0.73
C PRO A 654 6.36 33.93 -1.47
N VAL A 655 5.10 33.59 -1.20
CA VAL A 655 4.42 32.50 -1.92
C VAL A 655 3.98 33.02 -3.28
N SER A 656 4.47 32.40 -4.35
CA SER A 656 4.24 32.85 -5.73
C SER A 656 3.23 32.01 -6.51
N ALA A 657 3.02 30.74 -6.10
CA ALA A 657 2.12 29.84 -6.84
C ALA A 657 1.41 28.83 -5.93
N TYR A 658 0.24 28.41 -6.42
CA TYR A 658 -0.54 27.31 -5.84
C TYR A 658 -1.11 26.44 -6.96
N PHE A 659 -0.85 25.13 -6.90
CA PHE A 659 -1.40 24.16 -7.82
C PHE A 659 -2.39 23.24 -7.12
N CYS A 660 -3.58 23.16 -7.68
CA CYS A 660 -4.56 22.17 -7.26
C CYS A 660 -4.19 20.81 -7.88
N TRP A 661 -4.02 19.78 -7.06
CA TRP A 661 -3.89 18.41 -7.48
C TRP A 661 -5.26 17.72 -7.46
N SER A 662 -5.85 17.34 -8.58
CA SER A 662 -5.33 17.43 -9.95
C SER A 662 -6.43 18.00 -10.88
N LEU A 663 -6.08 18.32 -12.13
CA LEU A 663 -7.08 18.83 -13.08
C LEU A 663 -8.13 17.77 -13.39
N THR A 664 -7.71 16.57 -13.80
CA THR A 664 -8.60 15.44 -14.11
C THR A 664 -8.37 14.32 -13.09
N SER A 665 -9.31 13.39 -13.00
CA SER A 665 -9.07 12.12 -12.33
C SER A 665 -7.77 11.50 -12.83
N ASN A 666 -7.07 10.83 -11.95
CA ASN A 666 -5.77 10.20 -12.17
C ASN A 666 -5.69 8.83 -11.52
N ARG A 667 -4.77 7.98 -11.99
CA ARG A 667 -4.48 6.69 -11.37
C ARG A 667 -3.57 6.88 -10.16
N GLU A 668 -4.02 6.46 -8.98
CA GLU A 668 -3.21 6.51 -7.77
C GLU A 668 -2.40 5.20 -7.61
N TRP A 669 -1.23 5.18 -8.19
CA TRP A 669 -0.11 4.25 -7.94
C TRP A 669 -0.51 2.79 -7.68
N GLY A 670 -1.19 2.15 -8.66
CA GLY A 670 -1.62 0.75 -8.58
C GLY A 670 -2.87 0.52 -7.75
N HIS A 671 -3.52 1.58 -7.23
CA HIS A 671 -4.81 1.47 -6.58
C HIS A 671 -5.95 1.41 -7.62
N ALA A 672 -6.99 0.64 -7.30
CA ALA A 672 -8.22 0.67 -8.09
C ALA A 672 -8.82 2.08 -8.08
N PHE A 673 -9.27 2.55 -9.24
CA PHE A 673 -9.91 3.85 -9.33
C PHE A 673 -11.31 3.82 -8.71
N THR A 674 -11.52 4.68 -7.75
CA THR A 674 -12.80 4.89 -7.06
C THR A 674 -12.93 6.36 -6.66
N HIS A 675 -14.10 6.78 -6.23
CA HIS A 675 -14.27 8.13 -5.67
C HIS A 675 -13.38 8.37 -4.42
N GLN A 676 -12.84 7.32 -3.79
CA GLN A 676 -11.93 7.41 -2.64
C GLN A 676 -10.48 7.65 -3.05
N THR A 677 -10.15 7.49 -4.32
CA THR A 677 -8.83 7.72 -4.92
C THR A 677 -8.86 8.81 -5.99
N ASP A 678 -9.99 9.51 -6.16
CA ASP A 678 -10.19 10.54 -7.18
C ASP A 678 -9.85 11.94 -6.65
N PHE A 679 -8.74 12.50 -7.12
CA PHE A 679 -8.31 13.87 -6.80
C PHE A 679 -8.77 14.90 -7.84
N GLY A 680 -9.31 14.47 -8.98
CA GLY A 680 -9.62 15.34 -10.11
C GLY A 680 -10.69 16.39 -9.85
N LEU A 681 -10.46 17.63 -10.28
CA LEU A 681 -11.50 18.64 -10.41
C LEU A 681 -12.54 18.23 -11.46
N TYR A 682 -12.08 17.61 -12.54
CA TYR A 682 -12.95 16.98 -13.53
C TYR A 682 -12.87 15.46 -13.36
N HIS A 683 -13.99 14.88 -13.00
CA HIS A 683 -14.11 13.42 -12.86
C HIS A 683 -14.04 12.74 -14.23
N VAL A 684 -13.24 11.67 -14.32
CA VAL A 684 -13.12 10.79 -15.48
C VAL A 684 -13.31 9.35 -15.01
N ALA A 685 -14.37 8.70 -15.46
CA ALA A 685 -14.67 7.32 -15.09
C ALA A 685 -13.81 6.33 -15.91
N MET A 686 -12.50 6.30 -15.61
CA MET A 686 -11.45 5.66 -16.42
C MET A 686 -11.67 4.17 -16.71
N ASP A 687 -12.39 3.45 -15.86
CA ASP A 687 -12.63 2.00 -16.02
C ASP A 687 -13.98 1.66 -16.65
N THR A 688 -14.92 2.60 -16.66
CA THR A 688 -16.32 2.31 -17.03
C THR A 688 -16.85 3.17 -18.17
N ASP A 689 -16.24 4.33 -18.44
CA ASP A 689 -16.64 5.20 -19.54
C ASP A 689 -15.66 5.07 -20.72
N PRO A 690 -16.07 4.46 -21.86
CA PRO A 690 -15.20 4.34 -23.03
C PRO A 690 -14.84 5.69 -23.65
N ASP A 691 -15.69 6.71 -23.46
CA ASP A 691 -15.49 8.05 -24.00
C ASP A 691 -14.60 8.91 -23.08
N LEU A 692 -14.31 8.45 -21.87
CA LEU A 692 -13.52 9.18 -20.87
C LEU A 692 -14.00 10.63 -20.71
N ALA A 693 -15.30 10.84 -20.55
CA ALA A 693 -15.90 12.15 -20.41
C ALA A 693 -15.35 12.89 -19.17
N ARG A 694 -15.06 14.18 -19.32
CA ARG A 694 -14.59 15.05 -18.23
C ARG A 694 -15.80 15.72 -17.57
N VAL A 695 -16.31 15.14 -16.50
CA VAL A 695 -17.46 15.64 -15.77
C VAL A 695 -17.00 16.62 -14.70
N PRO A 696 -17.40 17.91 -14.74
CA PRO A 696 -16.98 18.87 -13.72
C PRO A 696 -17.55 18.51 -12.35
N SER A 697 -16.72 18.52 -11.32
CA SER A 697 -17.16 18.43 -9.94
C SER A 697 -17.70 19.80 -9.45
N GLU A 698 -18.34 19.82 -8.29
CA GLU A 698 -18.79 21.07 -7.67
C GLU A 698 -17.63 22.02 -7.38
N GLU A 699 -16.44 21.49 -7.16
CA GLU A 699 -15.23 22.23 -6.83
C GLU A 699 -14.67 23.05 -8.00
N VAL A 700 -15.02 22.71 -9.23
CA VAL A 700 -14.66 23.48 -10.43
C VAL A 700 -15.18 24.92 -10.32
N ALA A 701 -16.43 25.08 -9.95
CA ALA A 701 -17.04 26.40 -9.76
C ALA A 701 -16.36 27.15 -8.60
N PHE A 702 -16.12 26.47 -7.48
CA PHE A 702 -15.45 27.05 -6.31
C PHE A 702 -14.03 27.52 -6.65
N TYR A 703 -13.21 26.68 -7.30
CA TYR A 703 -11.82 27.02 -7.63
C TYR A 703 -11.75 28.17 -8.63
N LYS A 704 -12.61 28.16 -9.64
CA LYS A 704 -12.77 29.27 -10.60
C LYS A 704 -13.12 30.59 -9.92
N GLU A 705 -14.04 30.57 -8.95
CA GLU A 705 -14.41 31.76 -8.19
C GLU A 705 -13.24 32.28 -7.34
N VAL A 706 -12.50 31.40 -6.70
CA VAL A 706 -11.30 31.79 -5.94
C VAL A 706 -10.28 32.48 -6.84
N ILE A 707 -9.98 31.92 -8.01
CA ILE A 707 -9.03 32.52 -8.97
C ILE A 707 -9.53 33.89 -9.44
N LYS A 708 -10.81 34.00 -9.80
CA LYS A 708 -11.41 35.27 -10.23
C LYS A 708 -11.33 36.37 -9.14
N ASN A 709 -11.63 36.00 -7.88
CA ASN A 709 -11.65 36.95 -6.77
C ASN A 709 -10.23 37.22 -6.19
N ALA A 710 -9.24 36.49 -6.61
CA ALA A 710 -7.85 36.71 -6.25
C ALA A 710 -7.16 37.72 -7.18
N ALA A 711 -7.72 37.94 -8.39
CA ALA A 711 -7.22 38.97 -9.29
C ALA A 711 -7.45 40.36 -8.66
N PRO A 712 -6.47 41.27 -8.59
CA PRO A 712 -6.68 42.64 -8.18
C PRO A 712 -7.58 43.36 -9.21
N ASP A 713 -8.43 44.25 -8.73
CA ASP A 713 -9.23 45.16 -9.56
C ASP A 713 -8.35 45.98 -10.51
#